data_5299ffb79fe96ef582a4e7392b93f32a
#
_entry.id   5299ffb79fe96ef582a4e7392b93f32a
#
_cell.length_a   1.000
_cell.length_b   1.000
_cell.length_c   1.000
_cell.angle_alpha   90.00
_cell.angle_beta   90.00
_cell.angle_gamma   90.00
#
_symmetry.space_group_name_H-M   'P 1'
#
loop_
_entity.id
_entity.type
_entity.pdbx_description
1 polymer ?
#
loop_
_entity_poly.entity_id
_entity_poly.type
_entity_poly.pdbx_seq_one_letter_code
_entity_poly.pdbx_strand_id
1 'polypeptide(L)'
;LNYTITTEKRRKKPVLKAFGFFAVLLVLAIGLCEWMGWPFLAKPAQQWLGQALKREVHLTNPNQDEADFQLRLIGGIRLELGYVQLGAPSWSEAPYMVQGKNLTLVLNYRDLLGWGMNPENTLRIETLKADFLDAHFERLEDGRASWQIDPDKPRTETSPPPNFGLLAIKAGTIRYNDAPLDLKLNAQLALQESNAQTSALKVSAQGEYQNKKLNVELTSSGVLPWVADDAEPIPVTLDASLQGVKLSFKGHAADALKMQKLSGHFVVSGTSLATVGDALGLTLPNTPSFRTEGDLKRDEKTWKASIASATIGSSHLTGEFVYNGADHPPMLSGTLKGTSLVLADLGPTVGASTTKADDVKNTSGKVLPNQPFDLPALRAMNADVNIDIDNLDLGSEILKPLRPLRAHLLLTDGILRIADIEAKTAQGELVGMVQLDGQKELALWELDLKWKNIKLEQWLNLTRSENQTPYVTGEFKGAAQLKGQGRSTAEILASLKGQIRTEVENGTMSHLVIEAAGLDAAEALGVWFSGDKVLNISCAVADLEATEGVLRPRVFLIDTQDSALWVNGSVSMQTEALDLKVAVTPKDFSPMSLRTPLLISGSMGSPNVSLQKGPLASKVASAALLSLINPFAAILPFVDTGTPDSEQNANKTGCHDLAARAKAQKAKSE
;
A
#
# COMPACT_ATOMS: atom_id res chain seq x y z
N LEU A 1 28.63 105.88 -33.17
CA LEU A 1 28.89 105.01 -31.96
C LEU A 1 29.15 103.61 -32.42
N ASN A 2 30.48 103.26 -32.43
CA ASN A 2 30.96 101.89 -32.76
C ASN A 2 30.89 101.02 -31.52
N TYR A 3 30.19 99.90 -31.58
CA TYR A 3 30.30 98.87 -30.58
C TYR A 3 31.13 97.72 -31.15
N THR A 4 32.32 97.57 -30.59
CA THR A 4 33.23 96.44 -30.85
C THR A 4 32.79 95.25 -29.98
N ILE A 5 32.35 94.18 -30.58
CA ILE A 5 32.03 92.90 -29.89
C ILE A 5 33.34 92.10 -29.79
N THR A 6 33.90 92.03 -28.60
CA THR A 6 35.00 91.12 -28.28
C THR A 6 34.46 89.74 -28.03
N THR A 7 34.74 88.81 -28.94
CA THR A 7 34.49 87.34 -28.75
C THR A 7 35.51 86.71 -27.83
N GLU A 8 35.06 86.40 -26.63
CA GLU A 8 35.82 85.66 -25.65
C GLU A 8 35.96 84.17 -26.10
N LYS A 9 37.18 83.76 -26.47
CA LYS A 9 37.56 82.40 -26.92
C LYS A 9 37.58 81.47 -25.72
N ARG A 10 36.51 80.69 -25.44
CA ARG A 10 36.42 79.70 -24.38
C ARG A 10 37.53 78.65 -24.57
N ARG A 11 38.59 78.68 -23.71
CA ARG A 11 39.61 77.63 -23.57
C ARG A 11 39.01 76.42 -22.86
N LYS A 12 38.39 75.47 -23.59
CA LYS A 12 37.88 74.22 -23.08
C LYS A 12 38.57 72.95 -23.68
N LYS A 13 39.91 72.96 -23.83
CA LYS A 13 40.57 71.89 -24.53
C LYS A 13 41.63 71.06 -23.76
N PRO A 14 42.20 71.38 -22.64
CA PRO A 14 43.15 70.50 -21.96
C PRO A 14 42.48 69.42 -21.10
N VAL A 15 41.32 69.70 -20.41
CA VAL A 15 40.65 68.75 -19.53
C VAL A 15 40.03 67.55 -20.31
N LEU A 16 39.46 67.81 -21.50
CA LEU A 16 38.87 66.74 -22.33
C LEU A 16 39.94 65.84 -22.93
N LYS A 17 41.12 66.33 -23.26
CA LYS A 17 42.27 65.53 -23.73
C LYS A 17 42.90 64.73 -22.60
N ALA A 18 43.01 65.27 -21.38
CA ALA A 18 43.45 64.58 -20.20
C ALA A 18 42.49 63.46 -19.80
N PHE A 19 41.17 63.71 -19.88
CA PHE A 19 40.15 62.71 -19.62
C PHE A 19 40.18 61.59 -20.66
N GLY A 20 40.34 61.90 -21.95
CA GLY A 20 40.48 60.94 -23.04
C GLY A 20 41.76 60.06 -22.86
N PHE A 21 42.90 60.67 -22.49
CA PHE A 21 44.12 59.94 -22.22
C PHE A 21 43.99 59.01 -21.02
N PHE A 22 43.35 59.50 -19.94
CA PHE A 22 43.07 58.66 -18.74
C PHE A 22 42.13 57.52 -19.02
N ALA A 23 41.07 57.74 -19.85
CA ALA A 23 40.17 56.70 -20.28
C ALA A 23 40.83 55.59 -21.13
N VAL A 24 41.75 55.98 -22.05
CA VAL A 24 42.55 55.02 -22.84
C VAL A 24 43.48 54.24 -21.92
N LEU A 25 44.14 54.89 -21.00
CA LEU A 25 45.07 54.25 -20.03
C LEU A 25 44.30 53.29 -19.10
N LEU A 26 43.08 53.64 -18.69
CA LEU A 26 42.18 52.78 -17.92
C LEU A 26 41.76 51.56 -18.73
N VAL A 27 41.38 51.74 -19.98
CA VAL A 27 40.98 50.63 -20.89
C VAL A 27 42.18 49.69 -21.13
N LEU A 28 43.37 50.24 -21.34
CA LEU A 28 44.58 49.43 -21.47
C LEU A 28 44.93 48.69 -20.16
N ALA A 29 44.77 49.31 -19.00
CA ALA A 29 45.00 48.69 -17.70
C ALA A 29 43.97 47.55 -17.45
N ILE A 30 42.70 47.80 -17.73
CA ILE A 30 41.62 46.79 -17.67
C ILE A 30 41.95 45.63 -18.63
N GLY A 31 42.32 45.94 -19.89
CA GLY A 31 42.69 44.91 -20.86
C GLY A 31 43.91 44.10 -20.44
N LEU A 32 44.91 44.71 -19.80
CA LEU A 32 46.06 44.01 -19.25
C LEU A 32 45.67 43.12 -18.09
N CYS A 33 44.87 43.66 -17.14
CA CYS A 33 44.35 42.84 -16.02
C CYS A 33 43.53 41.65 -16.48
N GLU A 34 42.66 41.85 -17.49
CA GLU A 34 41.87 40.80 -18.10
C GLU A 34 42.73 39.73 -18.79
N TRP A 35 43.80 40.15 -19.48
CA TRP A 35 44.77 39.22 -20.04
C TRP A 35 45.53 38.45 -18.98
N MET A 36 45.94 39.10 -17.88
CA MET A 36 46.63 38.48 -16.73
C MET A 36 45.74 37.65 -15.86
N GLY A 37 44.39 37.72 -15.97
CA GLY A 37 43.43 36.95 -15.15
C GLY A 37 43.23 37.50 -13.73
N TRP A 38 43.50 38.79 -13.49
CA TRP A 38 43.26 39.50 -12.21
C TRP A 38 43.80 38.76 -10.98
N PRO A 39 45.08 38.28 -10.92
CA PRO A 39 45.56 37.40 -9.84
C PRO A 39 45.56 38.11 -8.47
N PHE A 40 45.70 39.41 -8.42
CA PHE A 40 45.65 40.21 -7.18
C PHE A 40 44.26 40.26 -6.52
N LEU A 41 43.19 39.84 -7.22
CA LEU A 41 41.84 39.76 -6.69
C LEU A 41 41.61 38.46 -5.91
N ALA A 42 42.49 37.48 -5.96
CA ALA A 42 42.30 36.20 -5.26
C ALA A 42 42.05 36.37 -3.75
N LYS A 43 42.91 37.11 -3.06
CA LYS A 43 42.78 37.37 -1.61
C LYS A 43 41.57 38.23 -1.24
N PRO A 44 41.31 39.39 -1.93
CA PRO A 44 40.08 40.13 -1.71
C PRO A 44 38.81 39.34 -1.93
N ALA A 45 38.74 38.54 -3.05
CA ALA A 45 37.58 37.66 -3.34
C ALA A 45 37.39 36.60 -2.27
N GLN A 46 38.48 35.99 -1.80
CA GLN A 46 38.43 35.01 -0.72
C GLN A 46 37.87 35.62 0.58
N GLN A 47 38.31 36.79 0.96
CA GLN A 47 37.83 37.50 2.16
C GLN A 47 36.36 37.91 2.04
N TRP A 48 35.98 38.44 0.87
CA TRP A 48 34.59 38.84 0.62
C TRP A 48 33.66 37.63 0.61
N LEU A 49 34.04 36.53 -0.06
CA LEU A 49 33.28 35.29 -0.06
C LEU A 49 33.16 34.70 1.34
N GLY A 50 34.24 34.72 2.10
CA GLY A 50 34.25 34.23 3.49
C GLY A 50 33.28 34.98 4.38
N GLN A 51 33.24 36.31 4.26
CA GLN A 51 32.26 37.15 4.98
C GLN A 51 30.82 36.92 4.51
N ALA A 52 30.59 36.82 3.19
CA ALA A 52 29.28 36.65 2.62
C ALA A 52 28.68 35.27 2.96
N LEU A 53 29.51 34.22 2.98
CA LEU A 53 29.09 32.86 3.26
C LEU A 53 29.25 32.49 4.76
N LYS A 54 29.76 33.40 5.58
CA LYS A 54 30.02 33.16 7.01
C LYS A 54 30.87 31.91 7.30
N ARG A 55 31.86 31.64 6.46
CA ARG A 55 32.73 30.46 6.57
C ARG A 55 34.06 30.70 5.95
N GLU A 56 35.00 29.83 6.30
CA GLU A 56 36.35 29.88 5.74
C GLU A 56 36.30 29.49 4.24
N VAL A 57 36.94 30.31 3.42
CA VAL A 57 37.02 30.09 1.97
C VAL A 57 38.49 30.16 1.57
N HIS A 58 38.99 29.16 0.87
CA HIS A 58 40.31 29.16 0.24
C HIS A 58 40.14 29.00 -1.27
N LEU A 59 40.62 29.98 -2.05
CA LEU A 59 40.59 29.98 -3.52
C LEU A 59 41.95 29.57 -4.13
N THR A 60 42.93 29.31 -3.28
CA THR A 60 44.26 28.84 -3.65
C THR A 60 44.70 27.76 -2.68
N ASN A 61 45.56 26.85 -3.13
CA ASN A 61 46.06 25.78 -2.26
C ASN A 61 46.98 26.40 -1.19
N PRO A 62 46.70 26.26 0.12
CA PRO A 62 47.52 26.83 1.17
C PRO A 62 48.93 26.26 1.23
N ASN A 63 49.20 25.12 0.57
CA ASN A 63 50.49 24.43 0.54
C ASN A 63 51.28 24.65 -0.74
N GLN A 64 50.82 25.52 -1.67
CA GLN A 64 51.51 25.84 -2.93
C GLN A 64 51.64 27.36 -3.10
N ASP A 65 52.85 27.82 -3.46
CA ASP A 65 53.14 29.25 -3.64
C ASP A 65 52.59 29.84 -4.94
N GLU A 66 52.19 29.01 -5.94
CA GLU A 66 51.61 29.48 -7.16
C GLU A 66 50.06 29.48 -7.07
N ALA A 67 49.49 30.68 -7.19
CA ALA A 67 48.04 30.87 -7.18
C ALA A 67 47.46 30.58 -8.57
N ASP A 68 46.97 29.38 -8.81
CA ASP A 68 46.15 29.04 -9.98
C ASP A 68 44.75 29.70 -9.89
N PHE A 69 44.76 31.04 -9.91
CA PHE A 69 43.54 31.84 -9.88
C PHE A 69 43.48 32.69 -11.14
N GLN A 70 42.45 32.51 -11.93
CA GLN A 70 42.19 33.31 -13.11
C GLN A 70 40.70 33.75 -13.10
N LEU A 71 40.55 35.09 -13.15
CA LEU A 71 39.21 35.70 -13.25
C LEU A 71 39.10 36.44 -14.58
N ARG A 72 38.03 36.25 -15.31
CA ARG A 72 37.69 37.01 -16.51
C ARG A 72 36.34 37.65 -16.34
N LEU A 73 36.26 38.93 -16.69
CA LEU A 73 35.06 39.74 -16.49
C LEU A 73 34.41 40.19 -17.80
N ILE A 74 35.13 40.14 -18.93
CA ILE A 74 34.55 40.54 -20.24
C ILE A 74 33.63 39.43 -20.77
N GLY A 75 32.34 39.77 -20.94
CA GLY A 75 31.30 38.84 -21.45
C GLY A 75 30.60 38.01 -20.41
N GLY A 76 31.02 38.10 -19.14
CA GLY A 76 30.50 37.29 -18.01
C GLY A 76 31.57 37.11 -16.94
N ILE A 77 31.22 36.52 -15.81
CA ILE A 77 32.18 36.17 -14.77
C ILE A 77 32.64 34.73 -15.04
N ARG A 78 33.90 34.57 -15.45
CA ARG A 78 34.54 33.26 -15.58
C ARG A 78 35.67 33.18 -14.58
N LEU A 79 35.55 32.26 -13.65
CA LEU A 79 36.49 31.99 -12.59
C LEU A 79 37.10 30.59 -12.80
N GLU A 80 38.43 30.53 -12.95
CA GLU A 80 39.21 29.32 -13.05
C GLU A 80 40.12 29.20 -11.82
N LEU A 81 39.98 28.10 -11.09
CA LEU A 81 40.69 27.85 -9.83
C LEU A 81 41.38 26.49 -9.88
N GLY A 82 42.67 26.43 -9.61
CA GLY A 82 43.36 25.16 -9.45
C GLY A 82 42.92 24.42 -8.18
N TYR A 83 42.52 25.19 -7.17
CA TYR A 83 42.03 24.68 -5.91
C TYR A 83 40.94 25.58 -5.31
N VAL A 84 39.93 24.97 -4.73
CA VAL A 84 38.90 25.65 -3.94
C VAL A 84 38.56 24.82 -2.72
N GLN A 85 38.45 25.46 -1.57
CA GLN A 85 37.92 24.84 -0.36
C GLN A 85 36.93 25.79 0.30
N LEU A 86 35.74 25.26 0.61
CA LEU A 86 34.74 25.94 1.40
C LEU A 86 34.61 25.20 2.73
N GLY A 87 34.91 25.92 3.83
CA GLY A 87 34.88 25.39 5.18
C GLY A 87 33.48 24.89 5.56
N ALA A 88 33.44 23.94 6.46
CA ALA A 88 32.20 23.48 7.06
C ALA A 88 31.60 24.54 8.01
N PRO A 89 30.31 24.53 8.27
CA PRO A 89 29.71 25.36 9.33
C PRO A 89 30.30 25.04 10.70
N SER A 90 30.23 26.00 11.63
CA SER A 90 30.79 25.87 12.98
C SER A 90 30.17 24.72 13.81
N TRP A 91 29.00 24.26 13.45
CA TRP A 91 28.30 23.15 14.09
C TRP A 91 28.64 21.78 13.48
N SER A 92 29.30 21.71 12.31
CA SER A 92 29.72 20.49 11.64
C SER A 92 31.10 20.02 12.11
N GLU A 93 31.25 18.71 12.22
CA GLU A 93 32.56 18.09 12.51
C GLU A 93 33.39 17.83 11.25
N ALA A 94 32.83 18.07 10.07
CA ALA A 94 33.52 17.88 8.81
C ALA A 94 34.68 18.90 8.66
N PRO A 95 35.81 18.50 8.10
CA PRO A 95 36.96 19.40 7.94
C PRO A 95 36.69 20.52 6.91
N TYR A 96 35.79 20.29 5.98
CA TYR A 96 35.33 21.25 4.98
C TYR A 96 33.93 20.79 4.46
N MET A 97 33.17 21.71 3.89
CA MET A 97 31.93 21.39 3.21
C MET A 97 32.16 20.93 1.76
N VAL A 98 33.02 21.65 1.03
CA VAL A 98 33.35 21.31 -0.37
C VAL A 98 34.84 21.60 -0.58
N GLN A 99 35.52 20.67 -1.24
CA GLN A 99 36.87 20.80 -1.75
C GLN A 99 36.89 20.41 -3.22
N GLY A 100 37.47 21.24 -4.10
CA GLY A 100 37.56 21.00 -5.51
C GLY A 100 38.94 21.28 -6.12
N LYS A 101 39.25 20.59 -7.23
CA LYS A 101 40.45 20.79 -8.01
C LYS A 101 40.07 21.10 -9.46
N ASN A 102 40.83 22.05 -10.08
CA ASN A 102 40.65 22.51 -11.45
C ASN A 102 39.21 22.91 -11.76
N LEU A 103 38.71 23.84 -10.95
CA LEU A 103 37.31 24.31 -11.03
C LEU A 103 37.18 25.44 -12.06
N THR A 104 36.17 25.33 -12.92
CA THR A 104 35.73 26.43 -13.81
C THR A 104 34.29 26.79 -13.48
N LEU A 105 34.06 28.02 -13.06
CA LEU A 105 32.74 28.60 -12.79
C LEU A 105 32.44 29.70 -13.81
N VAL A 106 31.30 29.65 -14.46
CA VAL A 106 30.80 30.68 -15.37
C VAL A 106 29.45 31.19 -14.89
N LEU A 107 29.37 32.52 -14.71
CA LEU A 107 28.16 33.23 -14.34
C LEU A 107 27.88 34.35 -15.35
N ASN A 108 26.61 34.44 -15.78
CA ASN A 108 26.18 35.55 -16.64
C ASN A 108 25.76 36.74 -15.78
N TYR A 109 26.16 37.95 -16.17
CA TYR A 109 25.75 39.18 -15.48
C TYR A 109 24.25 39.32 -15.35
N ARG A 110 23.50 38.92 -16.36
CA ARG A 110 22.04 38.97 -16.38
C ARG A 110 21.43 38.13 -15.28
N ASP A 111 21.94 36.91 -15.09
CA ASP A 111 21.45 35.97 -14.09
C ASP A 111 21.81 36.46 -12.67
N LEU A 112 23.01 36.99 -12.51
CA LEU A 112 23.48 37.54 -11.24
C LEU A 112 22.70 38.79 -10.81
N LEU A 113 22.41 39.73 -11.75
CA LEU A 113 21.60 40.89 -11.50
C LEU A 113 20.15 40.53 -11.19
N GLY A 114 19.58 39.57 -11.90
CA GLY A 114 18.23 39.05 -11.62
C GLY A 114 18.11 38.45 -10.22
N TRP A 115 19.09 37.70 -9.80
CA TRP A 115 19.16 37.13 -8.43
C TRP A 115 19.41 38.22 -7.37
N GLY A 116 20.30 39.17 -7.62
CA GLY A 116 20.60 40.27 -6.69
C GLY A 116 19.44 41.24 -6.47
N MET A 117 18.57 41.43 -7.46
CA MET A 117 17.35 42.24 -7.33
C MET A 117 16.20 41.52 -6.65
N ASN A 118 16.12 40.20 -6.75
CA ASN A 118 15.13 39.39 -6.08
C ASN A 118 15.77 38.07 -5.62
N PRO A 119 16.20 37.97 -4.35
CA PRO A 119 16.85 36.78 -3.78
C PRO A 119 15.96 35.54 -3.71
N GLU A 120 14.64 35.67 -3.94
CA GLU A 120 13.72 34.54 -4.08
C GLU A 120 13.88 33.84 -5.44
N ASN A 121 14.49 34.51 -6.43
CA ASN A 121 14.85 33.89 -7.70
C ASN A 121 16.00 32.88 -7.53
N THR A 122 15.92 31.79 -8.26
CA THR A 122 16.99 30.79 -8.29
C THR A 122 18.25 31.37 -8.96
N LEU A 123 19.40 31.30 -8.30
CA LEU A 123 20.69 31.67 -8.92
C LEU A 123 20.99 30.68 -10.05
N ARG A 124 21.15 31.17 -11.29
CA ARG A 124 21.58 30.35 -12.43
C ARG A 124 23.09 30.43 -12.56
N ILE A 125 23.74 29.28 -12.47
CA ILE A 125 25.16 29.06 -12.76
C ILE A 125 25.24 28.46 -14.17
N GLU A 126 25.78 29.23 -15.13
CA GLU A 126 25.87 28.78 -16.54
C GLU A 126 26.68 27.51 -16.69
N THR A 127 27.87 27.45 -16.03
CA THR A 127 28.76 26.30 -16.08
C THR A 127 29.50 26.13 -14.76
N LEU A 128 29.51 24.91 -14.25
CA LEU A 128 30.39 24.45 -13.20
C LEU A 128 31.11 23.17 -13.67
N LYS A 129 32.43 23.28 -13.87
CA LYS A 129 33.28 22.12 -14.21
C LYS A 129 34.31 21.91 -13.10
N ALA A 130 34.63 20.66 -12.78
CA ALA A 130 35.71 20.32 -11.87
C ALA A 130 36.35 18.98 -12.28
N ASP A 131 37.67 18.85 -12.13
CA ASP A 131 38.33 17.56 -12.31
C ASP A 131 38.07 16.64 -11.13
N PHE A 132 38.02 17.19 -9.94
CA PHE A 132 37.71 16.47 -8.72
C PHE A 132 36.88 17.33 -7.76
N LEU A 133 35.89 16.72 -7.12
CA LEU A 133 35.07 17.35 -6.08
C LEU A 133 34.91 16.38 -4.90
N ASP A 134 35.23 16.84 -3.70
CA ASP A 134 34.90 16.15 -2.44
C ASP A 134 33.95 17.06 -1.63
N ALA A 135 32.79 16.52 -1.26
CA ALA A 135 31.76 17.30 -0.59
C ALA A 135 31.18 16.56 0.62
N HIS A 136 30.94 17.31 1.69
CA HIS A 136 30.30 16.88 2.93
C HIS A 136 29.04 17.71 3.12
N PHE A 137 27.90 17.15 2.83
CA PHE A 137 26.59 17.78 3.02
C PHE A 137 25.90 17.21 4.25
N GLU A 138 25.48 18.08 5.14
CA GLU A 138 24.84 17.71 6.40
C GLU A 138 23.57 18.53 6.61
N ARG A 139 22.51 17.88 7.06
CA ARG A 139 21.27 18.53 7.53
C ARG A 139 20.93 18.03 8.92
N LEU A 140 20.74 18.95 9.86
CA LEU A 140 20.39 18.69 11.24
C LEU A 140 18.87 18.52 11.41
N GLU A 141 18.44 17.93 12.54
CA GLU A 141 17.02 17.75 12.88
C GLU A 141 16.23 19.05 12.94
N ASP A 142 16.89 20.17 13.33
CA ASP A 142 16.29 21.49 13.39
C ASP A 142 16.13 22.18 12.01
N GLY A 143 16.52 21.51 10.92
CA GLY A 143 16.41 21.97 9.54
C GLY A 143 17.59 22.81 9.05
N ARG A 144 18.59 23.14 9.88
CA ARG A 144 19.84 23.77 9.42
C ARG A 144 20.60 22.84 8.49
N ALA A 145 21.13 23.38 7.40
CA ALA A 145 21.85 22.59 6.41
C ALA A 145 23.19 23.24 6.03
N SER A 146 24.22 22.41 5.84
CA SER A 146 25.57 22.87 5.55
C SER A 146 25.69 23.62 4.22
N TRP A 147 24.83 23.40 3.27
CA TRP A 147 24.84 24.07 1.96
C TRP A 147 24.09 25.41 1.90
N GLN A 148 23.51 25.86 3.01
CA GLN A 148 22.82 27.16 3.06
C GLN A 148 23.83 28.31 3.10
N ILE A 149 23.47 29.48 2.54
CA ILE A 149 24.30 30.69 2.58
C ILE A 149 24.49 31.11 4.03
N ASP A 150 23.45 31.15 4.85
CA ASP A 150 23.52 31.33 6.29
C ASP A 150 23.24 29.97 6.98
N PRO A 151 24.30 29.21 7.35
CA PRO A 151 24.14 27.87 7.88
C PRO A 151 23.60 27.83 9.31
N ASP A 152 23.55 28.98 10.01
CA ASP A 152 23.06 29.06 11.39
C ASP A 152 21.52 29.26 11.46
N LYS A 153 20.86 29.48 10.32
CA LYS A 153 19.41 29.63 10.26
C LYS A 153 18.72 28.37 9.74
N PRO A 154 17.60 27.95 10.33
CA PRO A 154 16.77 26.92 9.74
C PRO A 154 16.33 27.32 8.33
N ARG A 155 16.25 26.35 7.42
CA ARG A 155 15.78 26.59 6.06
C ARG A 155 14.31 27.00 6.10
N THR A 156 14.00 28.20 5.62
CA THR A 156 12.65 28.55 5.18
C THR A 156 12.43 27.94 3.80
N GLU A 157 11.25 27.42 3.52
CA GLU A 157 10.90 26.70 2.27
C GLU A 157 11.11 27.51 0.97
N THR A 158 11.47 28.78 1.07
CA THR A 158 11.50 29.76 -0.03
C THR A 158 12.83 29.90 -0.76
N SER A 159 13.90 29.20 -0.38
CA SER A 159 15.19 29.31 -1.08
C SER A 159 15.44 28.10 -1.99
N PRO A 160 15.14 28.18 -3.29
CA PRO A 160 15.38 27.09 -4.22
C PRO A 160 16.89 26.85 -4.39
N PRO A 161 17.32 25.60 -4.66
CA PRO A 161 18.73 25.32 -4.95
C PRO A 161 19.17 26.03 -6.23
N PRO A 162 20.48 26.34 -6.38
CA PRO A 162 20.99 26.97 -7.59
C PRO A 162 20.71 26.11 -8.83
N ASN A 163 20.41 26.76 -9.95
CA ASN A 163 20.17 26.12 -11.25
C ASN A 163 21.49 26.07 -12.03
N PHE A 164 21.88 24.89 -12.52
CA PHE A 164 23.11 24.72 -13.30
C PHE A 164 22.76 24.47 -14.77
N GLY A 165 23.28 25.29 -15.67
CA GLY A 165 23.19 25.04 -17.10
C GLY A 165 24.05 23.81 -17.50
N LEU A 166 25.29 23.78 -17.05
CA LEU A 166 26.20 22.63 -17.20
C LEU A 166 26.93 22.35 -15.87
N LEU A 167 26.77 21.16 -15.35
CA LEU A 167 27.55 20.64 -14.23
C LEU A 167 28.35 19.42 -14.70
N ALA A 168 29.67 19.53 -14.81
CA ALA A 168 30.56 18.48 -15.24
C ALA A 168 31.65 18.22 -14.21
N ILE A 169 31.54 17.14 -13.45
CA ILE A 169 32.52 16.72 -12.45
C ILE A 169 33.13 15.41 -12.95
N LYS A 170 34.46 15.40 -13.25
CA LYS A 170 35.11 14.19 -13.77
C LYS A 170 35.18 13.08 -12.76
N ALA A 171 35.50 13.39 -11.51
CA ALA A 171 35.48 12.45 -10.41
C ALA A 171 35.14 13.16 -9.10
N GLY A 172 34.51 12.48 -8.18
CA GLY A 172 34.17 13.09 -6.89
C GLY A 172 33.67 12.11 -5.86
N THR A 173 33.66 12.58 -4.61
CA THR A 173 33.05 11.89 -3.48
C THR A 173 32.06 12.82 -2.82
N ILE A 174 30.86 12.38 -2.55
CA ILE A 174 29.85 13.13 -1.79
C ILE A 174 29.47 12.32 -0.58
N ARG A 175 29.66 12.88 0.59
CA ARG A 175 29.11 12.37 1.84
C ARG A 175 27.89 13.20 2.19
N TYR A 176 26.76 12.55 2.32
CA TYR A 176 25.47 13.18 2.62
C TYR A 176 24.90 12.58 3.92
N ASN A 177 24.65 13.44 4.89
CA ASN A 177 24.07 13.08 6.18
C ASN A 177 22.82 13.94 6.41
N ASP A 178 21.65 13.31 6.51
CA ASP A 178 20.37 13.97 6.67
C ASP A 178 19.64 13.41 7.88
N ALA A 179 19.70 14.13 9.01
CA ALA A 179 19.10 13.66 10.25
C ALA A 179 17.57 13.53 10.17
N PRO A 180 16.79 14.49 9.62
CA PRO A 180 15.33 14.34 9.44
C PRO A 180 14.92 13.13 8.62
N LEU A 181 15.73 12.70 7.65
CA LEU A 181 15.44 11.51 6.82
C LEU A 181 16.07 10.23 7.39
N ASP A 182 16.90 10.34 8.44
CA ASP A 182 17.78 9.26 8.92
C ASP A 182 18.53 8.59 7.74
N LEU A 183 19.17 9.46 6.90
CA LEU A 183 19.90 9.05 5.69
C LEU A 183 21.38 9.40 5.83
N LYS A 184 22.24 8.40 5.69
CA LYS A 184 23.71 8.54 5.60
C LYS A 184 24.16 7.91 4.29
N LEU A 185 24.76 8.69 3.40
CA LEU A 185 25.14 8.25 2.07
C LEU A 185 26.57 8.66 1.72
N ASN A 186 27.34 7.72 1.20
CA ASN A 186 28.64 7.95 0.57
C ASN A 186 28.52 7.64 -0.92
N ALA A 187 28.59 8.66 -1.75
CA ALA A 187 28.49 8.56 -3.19
C ALA A 187 29.85 8.84 -3.85
N GLN A 188 30.22 8.01 -4.81
CA GLN A 188 31.34 8.20 -5.70
C GLN A 188 30.83 8.52 -7.09
N LEU A 189 31.33 9.61 -7.67
CA LEU A 189 30.99 10.04 -9.02
C LEU A 189 32.21 9.86 -9.91
N ALA A 190 31.99 9.33 -11.11
CA ALA A 190 33.01 9.22 -12.14
C ALA A 190 32.41 9.54 -13.49
N LEU A 191 32.99 10.50 -14.21
CA LEU A 191 32.66 10.78 -15.59
C LEU A 191 33.59 9.93 -16.48
N GLN A 192 33.03 8.95 -17.17
CA GLN A 192 33.78 8.15 -18.13
C GLN A 192 33.71 8.81 -19.51
N GLU A 193 34.87 9.23 -20.02
CA GLU A 193 34.97 9.72 -21.40
C GLU A 193 34.94 8.52 -22.33
N SER A 194 33.80 8.30 -22.98
CA SER A 194 33.64 7.28 -24.03
C SER A 194 33.62 7.98 -25.40
N ASN A 195 34.76 8.08 -26.07
CA ASN A 195 34.93 8.71 -27.38
C ASN A 195 34.45 10.18 -27.46
N ALA A 196 35.08 10.99 -28.29
CA ALA A 196 35.06 12.46 -28.33
C ALA A 196 33.73 13.22 -28.27
N GLN A 197 32.58 12.55 -28.05
CA GLN A 197 31.26 13.17 -28.07
C GLN A 197 30.26 12.66 -27.00
N THR A 198 30.53 11.60 -26.25
CA THR A 198 29.61 11.09 -25.24
C THR A 198 30.33 10.78 -23.93
N SER A 199 30.10 11.60 -22.92
CA SER A 199 30.57 11.34 -21.56
C SER A 199 29.46 10.62 -20.79
N ALA A 200 29.75 9.47 -20.17
CA ALA A 200 28.82 8.77 -19.28
C ALA A 200 29.12 9.10 -17.82
N LEU A 201 28.13 9.55 -17.08
CA LEU A 201 28.24 9.74 -15.63
C LEU A 201 27.88 8.42 -14.93
N LYS A 202 28.79 7.92 -14.11
CA LYS A 202 28.54 6.81 -13.20
C LYS A 202 28.54 7.32 -11.76
N VAL A 203 27.49 7.03 -11.01
CA VAL A 203 27.37 7.31 -9.57
C VAL A 203 27.16 5.98 -8.86
N SER A 204 28.04 5.70 -7.89
CA SER A 204 27.87 4.56 -6.98
C SER A 204 27.75 5.10 -5.57
N ALA A 205 26.64 4.84 -4.92
CA ALA A 205 26.38 5.31 -3.57
C ALA A 205 26.07 4.15 -2.61
N GLN A 206 26.63 4.20 -1.42
CA GLN A 206 26.41 3.22 -0.36
C GLN A 206 26.16 3.94 0.95
N GLY A 207 25.25 3.38 1.76
CA GLY A 207 24.92 4.01 3.02
C GLY A 207 23.79 3.32 3.77
N GLU A 208 23.11 4.12 4.58
CA GLU A 208 21.99 3.67 5.39
C GLU A 208 20.84 4.67 5.28
N TYR A 209 19.63 4.16 5.15
CA TYR A 209 18.39 4.91 5.23
C TYR A 209 17.48 4.27 6.28
N GLN A 210 17.11 5.02 7.32
CA GLN A 210 16.35 4.51 8.47
C GLN A 210 16.95 3.22 9.05
N ASN A 211 18.26 3.23 9.29
CA ASN A 211 19.06 2.09 9.76
C ASN A 211 19.04 0.85 8.83
N LYS A 212 18.61 1.01 7.56
CA LYS A 212 18.58 -0.05 6.54
C LYS A 212 19.67 0.19 5.51
N LYS A 213 20.42 -0.86 5.15
CA LYS A 213 21.50 -0.74 4.15
C LYS A 213 20.94 -0.36 2.79
N LEU A 214 21.46 0.75 2.24
CA LEU A 214 21.12 1.30 0.93
C LEU A 214 22.33 1.23 0.00
N ASN A 215 22.12 0.68 -1.21
CA ASN A 215 23.09 0.77 -2.30
C ASN A 215 22.36 1.33 -3.53
N VAL A 216 23.03 2.23 -4.25
CA VAL A 216 22.49 2.88 -5.46
C VAL A 216 23.59 2.93 -6.51
N GLU A 217 23.31 2.48 -7.71
CA GLU A 217 24.13 2.65 -8.90
C GLU A 217 23.32 3.40 -9.96
N LEU A 218 23.81 4.54 -10.39
CA LEU A 218 23.23 5.35 -11.45
C LEU A 218 24.23 5.48 -12.59
N THR A 219 23.79 5.26 -13.80
CA THR A 219 24.56 5.53 -15.02
C THR A 219 23.73 6.36 -15.97
N SER A 220 24.31 7.42 -16.53
CA SER A 220 23.66 8.23 -17.57
C SER A 220 24.55 8.36 -18.80
N SER A 221 23.96 8.40 -20.00
CA SER A 221 24.69 8.72 -21.21
C SER A 221 24.74 10.23 -21.40
N GLY A 222 25.67 10.89 -20.74
CA GLY A 222 25.83 12.34 -20.73
C GLY A 222 25.78 12.91 -19.34
N VAL A 223 26.08 14.20 -19.22
CA VAL A 223 25.97 14.94 -17.97
C VAL A 223 24.50 15.28 -17.74
N LEU A 224 23.90 14.70 -16.70
CA LEU A 224 22.55 15.04 -16.27
C LEU A 224 22.51 16.52 -15.88
N PRO A 225 21.67 17.33 -16.51
CA PRO A 225 21.39 18.67 -16.00
C PRO A 225 20.76 18.51 -14.61
N TRP A 226 21.37 19.15 -13.61
CA TRP A 226 20.88 19.03 -12.23
C TRP A 226 19.53 19.73 -12.04
N VAL A 227 19.36 20.87 -12.72
CA VAL A 227 18.10 21.58 -12.80
C VAL A 227 18.08 22.34 -14.14
N ALA A 228 17.24 21.93 -15.06
CA ALA A 228 16.97 22.69 -16.26
C ALA A 228 15.50 22.54 -16.61
N ASP A 229 14.77 23.63 -16.61
CA ASP A 229 13.33 23.61 -16.92
C ASP A 229 13.05 23.16 -18.37
N ASP A 230 14.05 23.31 -19.29
CA ASP A 230 13.95 22.97 -20.72
C ASP A 230 14.95 21.89 -21.17
N ALA A 231 15.54 21.11 -20.27
CA ALA A 231 16.50 20.09 -20.66
C ALA A 231 15.85 18.93 -21.42
N GLU A 232 16.50 18.50 -22.52
CA GLU A 232 16.11 17.27 -23.20
C GLU A 232 16.41 16.06 -22.30
N PRO A 233 15.47 15.09 -22.21
CA PRO A 233 15.68 13.89 -21.42
C PRO A 233 16.83 13.03 -21.98
N ILE A 234 17.77 12.65 -21.12
CA ILE A 234 18.89 11.77 -21.46
C ILE A 234 18.67 10.36 -20.92
N PRO A 235 19.23 9.34 -21.59
CA PRO A 235 19.16 7.96 -21.10
C PRO A 235 19.80 7.79 -19.73
N VAL A 236 19.09 7.11 -18.83
CA VAL A 236 19.56 6.78 -17.48
C VAL A 236 19.24 5.33 -17.13
N THR A 237 20.13 4.72 -16.36
CA THR A 237 19.91 3.43 -15.72
C THR A 237 20.16 3.59 -14.23
N LEU A 238 19.21 3.17 -13.42
CA LEU A 238 19.29 3.22 -11.95
C LEU A 238 19.03 1.82 -11.41
N ASP A 239 19.97 1.31 -10.62
CA ASP A 239 19.80 0.11 -9.81
C ASP A 239 19.95 0.51 -8.34
N ALA A 240 18.93 0.20 -7.54
CA ALA A 240 18.94 0.50 -6.13
C ALA A 240 18.52 -0.73 -5.32
N SER A 241 19.09 -0.87 -4.13
CA SER A 241 18.68 -1.90 -3.19
C SER A 241 18.61 -1.34 -1.77
N LEU A 242 17.52 -1.64 -1.08
CA LEU A 242 17.26 -1.26 0.30
C LEU A 242 16.72 -2.48 1.05
N GLN A 243 17.52 -3.07 1.91
CA GLN A 243 17.15 -4.17 2.83
C GLN A 243 16.15 -5.19 2.23
N GLY A 244 16.52 -5.86 1.13
CA GLY A 244 15.68 -6.89 0.51
C GLY A 244 14.73 -6.40 -0.58
N VAL A 245 14.57 -5.09 -0.75
CA VAL A 245 13.90 -4.49 -1.91
C VAL A 245 14.95 -4.15 -2.96
N LYS A 246 14.67 -4.47 -4.21
CA LYS A 246 15.49 -4.13 -5.37
C LYS A 246 14.65 -3.34 -6.36
N LEU A 247 15.19 -2.23 -6.82
CA LEU A 247 14.63 -1.39 -7.90
C LEU A 247 15.62 -1.35 -9.03
N SER A 248 15.18 -1.65 -10.24
CA SER A 248 15.91 -1.37 -11.48
C SER A 248 15.04 -0.47 -12.34
N PHE A 249 15.62 0.60 -12.86
CA PHE A 249 14.95 1.53 -13.77
C PHE A 249 15.85 1.82 -14.96
N LYS A 250 15.29 1.74 -16.15
CA LYS A 250 15.98 2.07 -17.41
C LYS A 250 15.09 2.95 -18.26
N GLY A 251 15.55 4.16 -18.52
CA GLY A 251 14.71 5.13 -19.21
C GLY A 251 15.43 6.43 -19.51
N HIS A 252 14.69 7.52 -19.46
CA HIS A 252 15.15 8.87 -19.74
C HIS A 252 14.76 9.81 -18.58
N ALA A 253 15.65 10.71 -18.21
CA ALA A 253 15.40 11.76 -17.21
C ALA A 253 15.91 13.11 -17.72
N ALA A 254 15.19 14.19 -17.45
CA ALA A 254 15.58 15.53 -17.87
C ALA A 254 16.36 16.30 -16.79
N ASP A 255 16.11 16.01 -15.52
CA ASP A 255 16.79 16.64 -14.39
C ASP A 255 17.04 15.62 -13.27
N ALA A 256 18.14 15.81 -12.52
CA ALA A 256 18.54 14.89 -11.47
C ALA A 256 17.98 15.25 -10.08
N LEU A 257 17.65 16.52 -9.84
CA LEU A 257 17.19 16.99 -8.52
C LEU A 257 15.68 17.00 -8.40
N LYS A 258 14.97 17.47 -9.42
CA LYS A 258 13.51 17.58 -9.38
C LYS A 258 12.82 16.33 -9.91
N MET A 259 13.49 15.56 -10.79
CA MET A 259 12.95 14.38 -11.49
C MET A 259 11.57 14.66 -12.13
N GLN A 260 11.34 15.88 -12.58
CA GLN A 260 10.02 16.31 -13.07
C GLN A 260 9.62 15.66 -14.39
N LYS A 261 10.61 15.28 -15.20
CA LYS A 261 10.43 14.56 -16.47
C LYS A 261 11.20 13.27 -16.41
N LEU A 262 10.50 12.18 -16.15
CA LEU A 262 11.07 10.82 -16.08
C LEU A 262 10.18 9.90 -16.90
N SER A 263 10.78 9.03 -17.72
CA SER A 263 10.04 7.99 -18.44
C SER A 263 10.92 6.78 -18.66
N GLY A 264 10.39 5.59 -18.42
CA GLY A 264 11.14 4.36 -18.65
C GLY A 264 10.52 3.14 -18.03
N HIS A 265 11.20 2.04 -18.24
CA HIS A 265 10.83 0.74 -17.71
C HIS A 265 11.41 0.53 -16.30
N PHE A 266 10.60 0.00 -15.41
CA PHE A 266 11.03 -0.30 -14.05
C PHE A 266 10.72 -1.75 -13.67
N VAL A 267 11.56 -2.27 -12.78
CA VAL A 267 11.34 -3.56 -12.11
C VAL A 267 11.58 -3.35 -10.62
N VAL A 268 10.58 -3.65 -9.82
CA VAL A 268 10.69 -3.64 -8.35
C VAL A 268 10.42 -5.05 -7.83
N SER A 269 11.24 -5.51 -6.91
CA SER A 269 11.05 -6.81 -6.27
C SER A 269 11.45 -6.75 -4.80
N GLY A 270 10.83 -7.59 -3.98
CA GLY A 270 11.13 -7.64 -2.56
C GLY A 270 10.50 -8.84 -1.88
N THR A 271 10.83 -9.00 -0.59
CA THR A 271 10.30 -10.09 0.23
C THR A 271 8.88 -9.84 0.70
N SER A 272 8.45 -8.56 0.78
CA SER A 272 7.10 -8.16 1.15
C SER A 272 6.84 -6.72 0.70
N LEU A 273 5.60 -6.37 0.38
CA LEU A 273 5.19 -4.98 0.12
C LEU A 273 5.36 -4.09 1.37
N ALA A 274 5.21 -4.63 2.58
CA ALA A 274 5.48 -3.90 3.82
C ALA A 274 6.90 -3.31 3.85
N THR A 275 7.90 -4.06 3.34
CA THR A 275 9.30 -3.57 3.29
C THR A 275 9.44 -2.34 2.38
N VAL A 276 8.67 -2.27 1.29
CA VAL A 276 8.60 -1.08 0.42
C VAL A 276 7.87 0.06 1.12
N GLY A 277 6.76 -0.26 1.78
CA GLY A 277 5.99 0.70 2.56
C GLY A 277 6.84 1.38 3.63
N ASP A 278 7.59 0.60 4.41
CA ASP A 278 8.53 1.11 5.41
C ASP A 278 9.59 2.05 4.82
N ALA A 279 10.01 1.79 3.58
CA ALA A 279 10.99 2.64 2.90
C ALA A 279 10.39 3.97 2.42
N LEU A 280 9.11 3.97 2.09
CA LEU A 280 8.40 5.14 1.55
C LEU A 280 7.60 5.90 2.61
N GLY A 281 7.60 5.44 3.87
CA GLY A 281 6.75 5.97 4.94
C GLY A 281 5.25 5.69 4.72
N LEU A 282 4.94 4.60 3.99
CA LEU A 282 3.59 4.15 3.67
C LEU A 282 3.29 2.84 4.38
N THR A 283 2.11 2.68 4.93
CA THR A 283 1.68 1.38 5.47
C THR A 283 1.16 0.51 4.33
N LEU A 284 2.00 -0.43 3.88
CA LEU A 284 1.62 -1.46 2.92
C LEU A 284 1.47 -2.81 3.61
N PRO A 285 0.64 -3.72 3.08
CA PRO A 285 0.40 -5.01 3.69
C PRO A 285 1.66 -5.88 3.71
N ASN A 286 1.77 -6.70 4.75
CA ASN A 286 2.78 -7.76 4.79
C ASN A 286 2.33 -8.88 3.85
N THR A 287 2.99 -9.00 2.71
CA THR A 287 2.68 -9.97 1.65
C THR A 287 3.80 -10.99 1.52
N PRO A 288 3.58 -12.08 0.78
CA PRO A 288 4.67 -12.89 0.24
C PRO A 288 5.60 -12.07 -0.66
N SER A 289 6.67 -12.70 -1.13
CA SER A 289 7.58 -12.07 -2.07
C SER A 289 6.84 -11.57 -3.32
N PHE A 290 7.25 -10.41 -3.79
CA PHE A 290 6.62 -9.76 -4.93
C PHE A 290 7.66 -9.36 -6.00
N ARG A 291 7.20 -9.26 -7.22
CA ARG A 291 7.90 -8.67 -8.35
C ARG A 291 6.91 -7.92 -9.21
N THR A 292 7.21 -6.67 -9.51
CA THR A 292 6.39 -5.80 -10.35
C THR A 292 7.27 -5.21 -11.44
N GLU A 293 6.79 -5.23 -12.68
CA GLU A 293 7.47 -4.62 -13.82
C GLU A 293 6.49 -3.90 -14.72
N GLY A 294 6.96 -2.81 -15.33
CA GLY A 294 6.13 -1.98 -16.17
C GLY A 294 6.83 -0.70 -16.59
N ASP A 295 6.05 0.21 -17.16
CA ASP A 295 6.53 1.50 -17.61
C ASP A 295 6.02 2.61 -16.69
N LEU A 296 6.89 3.56 -16.39
CA LEU A 296 6.61 4.70 -15.56
C LEU A 296 6.89 5.98 -16.34
N LYS A 297 5.96 6.93 -16.28
CA LYS A 297 6.15 8.28 -16.80
C LYS A 297 5.76 9.29 -15.74
N ARG A 298 6.65 10.23 -15.47
CA ARG A 298 6.40 11.38 -14.62
C ARG A 298 6.43 12.65 -15.45
N ASP A 299 5.45 13.50 -15.25
CA ASP A 299 5.37 14.84 -15.79
C ASP A 299 4.96 15.77 -14.66
N GLU A 300 5.89 16.58 -14.18
CA GLU A 300 5.78 17.42 -12.98
C GLU A 300 5.31 16.64 -11.73
N LYS A 301 4.03 16.81 -11.33
CA LYS A 301 3.42 16.14 -10.17
C LYS A 301 2.56 14.94 -10.55
N THR A 302 2.41 14.67 -11.86
CA THR A 302 1.61 13.56 -12.36
C THR A 302 2.48 12.36 -12.68
N TRP A 303 2.13 11.19 -12.12
CA TRP A 303 2.76 9.91 -12.41
C TRP A 303 1.79 9.02 -13.16
N LYS A 304 2.25 8.41 -14.23
CA LYS A 304 1.52 7.39 -14.98
C LYS A 304 2.31 6.09 -14.94
N ALA A 305 1.68 5.03 -14.45
CA ALA A 305 2.29 3.72 -14.37
C ALA A 305 1.45 2.70 -15.14
N SER A 306 2.10 2.01 -16.09
CA SER A 306 1.52 0.87 -16.79
C SER A 306 2.21 -0.38 -16.28
N ILE A 307 1.52 -1.16 -15.45
CA ILE A 307 2.02 -2.40 -14.85
C ILE A 307 1.77 -3.54 -15.82
N ALA A 308 2.82 -3.98 -16.48
CA ALA A 308 2.76 -5.09 -17.42
C ALA A 308 2.61 -6.43 -16.71
N SER A 309 3.25 -6.57 -15.54
CA SER A 309 3.17 -7.76 -14.70
C SER A 309 3.46 -7.41 -13.25
N ALA A 310 2.60 -7.85 -12.35
CA ALA A 310 2.84 -7.82 -10.91
C ALA A 310 2.49 -9.20 -10.34
N THR A 311 3.47 -9.85 -9.72
CA THR A 311 3.31 -11.12 -9.03
C THR A 311 3.47 -10.88 -7.55
N ILE A 312 2.50 -11.30 -6.74
CA ILE A 312 2.53 -11.24 -5.27
C ILE A 312 2.14 -12.62 -4.78
N GLY A 313 3.11 -13.39 -4.26
CA GLY A 313 2.86 -14.80 -3.95
C GLY A 313 2.35 -15.57 -5.16
N SER A 314 1.11 -16.03 -5.12
CA SER A 314 0.41 -16.74 -6.20
C SER A 314 -0.51 -15.83 -7.04
N SER A 315 -0.62 -14.56 -6.68
CA SER A 315 -1.45 -13.56 -7.37
C SER A 315 -0.71 -12.98 -8.58
N HIS A 316 -1.44 -12.80 -9.69
CA HIS A 316 -0.92 -12.24 -10.94
C HIS A 316 -1.81 -11.08 -11.37
N LEU A 317 -1.25 -9.88 -11.34
CA LEU A 317 -1.94 -8.63 -11.54
C LEU A 317 -1.29 -7.81 -12.66
N THR A 318 -2.09 -6.97 -13.29
CA THR A 318 -1.68 -5.94 -14.26
C THR A 318 -2.49 -4.69 -14.01
N GLY A 319 -2.13 -3.55 -14.60
CA GLY A 319 -2.96 -2.37 -14.43
C GLY A 319 -2.36 -1.11 -15.00
N GLU A 320 -3.20 -0.09 -15.07
CA GLU A 320 -2.81 1.24 -15.48
C GLU A 320 -3.26 2.25 -14.44
N PHE A 321 -2.34 3.07 -13.98
CA PHE A 321 -2.59 4.00 -12.88
C PHE A 321 -2.09 5.40 -13.21
N VAL A 322 -2.84 6.39 -12.78
CA VAL A 322 -2.46 7.80 -12.81
C VAL A 322 -2.53 8.33 -11.38
N TYR A 323 -1.41 8.81 -10.87
CA TYR A 323 -1.35 9.50 -9.59
C TYR A 323 -1.11 10.99 -9.82
N ASN A 324 -2.01 11.83 -9.33
CA ASN A 324 -1.90 13.29 -9.39
C ASN A 324 -1.55 13.85 -8.01
N GLY A 325 -0.30 14.21 -7.82
CA GLY A 325 0.19 14.82 -6.58
C GLY A 325 -0.08 16.33 -6.49
N ALA A 326 -0.74 16.96 -7.49
CA ALA A 326 -1.16 18.36 -7.43
C ALA A 326 -2.48 18.54 -6.70
N ASP A 327 -3.31 17.50 -6.66
CA ASP A 327 -4.59 17.51 -5.94
C ASP A 327 -4.36 17.48 -4.42
N HIS A 328 -5.32 17.97 -3.66
CA HIS A 328 -5.26 17.98 -2.20
C HIS A 328 -6.59 17.46 -1.62
N PRO A 329 -6.64 16.21 -1.11
CA PRO A 329 -5.60 15.17 -1.11
C PRO A 329 -5.19 14.70 -2.51
N PRO A 330 -3.98 14.13 -2.67
CA PRO A 330 -3.54 13.54 -3.94
C PRO A 330 -4.52 12.47 -4.45
N MET A 331 -4.65 12.34 -5.78
CA MET A 331 -5.61 11.42 -6.41
C MET A 331 -4.91 10.29 -7.15
N LEU A 332 -5.27 9.04 -6.84
CA LEU A 332 -4.92 7.85 -7.61
C LEU A 332 -6.13 7.40 -8.43
N SER A 333 -6.00 7.28 -9.74
CA SER A 333 -7.03 6.73 -10.60
C SER A 333 -6.48 5.62 -11.49
N GLY A 334 -7.32 4.66 -11.90
CA GLY A 334 -6.85 3.64 -12.81
C GLY A 334 -7.69 2.37 -12.88
N THR A 335 -7.04 1.33 -13.42
CA THR A 335 -7.64 0.00 -13.55
C THR A 335 -6.67 -1.04 -13.01
N LEU A 336 -7.16 -1.93 -12.18
CA LEU A 336 -6.47 -3.14 -11.71
C LEU A 336 -7.11 -4.35 -12.37
N LYS A 337 -6.32 -5.12 -13.09
CA LYS A 337 -6.73 -6.38 -13.70
C LYS A 337 -5.91 -7.53 -13.14
N GLY A 338 -6.47 -8.72 -13.13
CA GLY A 338 -5.72 -9.90 -12.67
C GLY A 338 -6.29 -11.19 -13.21
N THR A 339 -5.41 -12.08 -13.65
CA THR A 339 -5.81 -13.45 -13.99
C THR A 339 -6.05 -14.29 -12.74
N SER A 340 -5.37 -13.96 -11.65
CA SER A 340 -5.54 -14.60 -10.34
C SER A 340 -5.24 -13.61 -9.22
N LEU A 341 -6.11 -13.55 -8.23
CA LEU A 341 -5.89 -12.87 -6.96
C LEU A 341 -6.20 -13.85 -5.81
N VAL A 342 -5.22 -14.09 -4.95
CA VAL A 342 -5.38 -14.92 -3.75
C VAL A 342 -5.46 -13.98 -2.55
N LEU A 343 -6.57 -13.99 -1.82
CA LEU A 343 -6.75 -13.08 -0.67
C LEU A 343 -5.69 -13.28 0.41
N ALA A 344 -5.20 -14.51 0.58
CA ALA A 344 -4.11 -14.80 1.51
C ALA A 344 -2.81 -14.06 1.18
N ASP A 345 -2.55 -13.74 -0.11
CA ASP A 345 -1.38 -13.00 -0.54
C ASP A 345 -1.44 -11.51 -0.16
N LEU A 346 -2.63 -10.97 0.13
CA LEU A 346 -2.80 -9.60 0.60
C LEU A 346 -2.55 -9.44 2.11
N GLY A 347 -2.31 -10.56 2.79
CA GLY A 347 -1.96 -10.61 4.20
C GLY A 347 -3.08 -10.18 5.15
N PRO A 348 -2.75 -9.84 6.41
CA PRO A 348 -3.73 -9.54 7.46
C PRO A 348 -4.67 -8.36 7.16
N THR A 349 -4.37 -7.55 6.16
CA THR A 349 -5.14 -6.35 5.79
C THR A 349 -6.58 -6.68 5.37
N VAL A 350 -6.79 -7.88 4.83
CA VAL A 350 -8.13 -8.38 4.43
C VAL A 350 -8.65 -9.48 5.36
N GLY A 351 -8.01 -9.70 6.51
CA GLY A 351 -8.42 -10.75 7.45
C GLY A 351 -8.00 -12.16 7.04
N ALA A 352 -7.14 -12.31 6.03
CA ALA A 352 -6.58 -13.60 5.67
C ALA A 352 -5.47 -13.97 6.65
N SER A 353 -5.53 -15.18 7.24
CA SER A 353 -4.43 -15.71 8.03
C SER A 353 -3.27 -16.08 7.11
N THR A 354 -2.09 -15.54 7.38
CA THR A 354 -0.84 -15.96 6.71
C THR A 354 -0.46 -17.36 7.19
N THR A 355 -1.14 -18.38 6.75
CA THR A 355 -0.77 -19.76 7.04
C THR A 355 -0.09 -20.40 5.84
N LYS A 356 1.21 -20.18 5.72
CA LYS A 356 2.14 -21.30 5.57
C LYS A 356 3.31 -21.05 6.49
N ALA A 357 3.25 -21.81 7.57
CA ALA A 357 4.32 -22.25 8.46
C ALA A 357 5.46 -21.26 8.75
N ASP A 358 5.51 -20.71 9.93
CA ASP A 358 6.31 -21.37 10.94
C ASP A 358 5.74 -20.94 12.30
N ASP A 359 5.20 -21.86 13.00
CA ASP A 359 4.95 -21.93 14.44
C ASP A 359 5.24 -20.66 15.27
N VAL A 360 4.43 -19.62 15.10
CA VAL A 360 3.99 -18.87 16.25
C VAL A 360 2.56 -19.32 16.52
N LYS A 361 2.40 -20.39 17.28
CA LYS A 361 1.14 -20.71 17.94
C LYS A 361 0.63 -19.42 18.54
N ASN A 362 -0.47 -18.90 17.97
CA ASN A 362 -1.23 -17.82 18.59
C ASN A 362 -1.59 -18.34 20.00
N THR A 363 -0.86 -17.89 20.99
CA THR A 363 -1.03 -18.31 22.40
C THR A 363 -2.40 -17.94 22.96
N SER A 364 -3.20 -17.14 22.19
CA SER A 364 -4.54 -16.71 22.55
C SER A 364 -5.66 -17.66 22.10
N GLY A 365 -5.42 -18.62 21.19
CA GLY A 365 -6.45 -19.49 20.62
C GLY A 365 -7.51 -18.81 19.77
N LYS A 366 -7.34 -17.50 19.48
CA LYS A 366 -8.25 -16.70 18.64
C LYS A 366 -7.87 -16.79 17.17
N VAL A 367 -8.89 -16.78 16.28
CA VAL A 367 -8.72 -16.88 14.83
C VAL A 367 -8.98 -15.58 14.08
N LEU A 368 -9.71 -14.63 14.71
CA LEU A 368 -10.03 -13.35 14.07
C LEU A 368 -8.84 -12.38 14.11
N PRO A 369 -8.49 -11.74 12.97
CA PRO A 369 -7.38 -10.79 12.91
C PRO A 369 -7.63 -9.55 13.77
N ASN A 370 -6.68 -9.22 14.64
CA ASN A 370 -6.78 -8.08 15.56
C ASN A 370 -5.73 -6.98 15.31
N GLN A 371 -5.11 -6.95 14.12
CA GLN A 371 -4.19 -5.89 13.76
C GLN A 371 -4.97 -4.61 13.43
N PRO A 372 -4.60 -3.46 14.02
CA PRO A 372 -5.26 -2.19 13.74
C PRO A 372 -5.11 -1.76 12.28
N PHE A 373 -6.15 -1.13 11.72
CA PHE A 373 -6.10 -0.48 10.42
C PHE A 373 -5.29 0.81 10.50
N ASP A 374 -4.58 1.13 9.43
CA ASP A 374 -3.94 2.45 9.28
C ASP A 374 -4.96 3.47 8.74
N LEU A 375 -5.79 3.99 9.63
CA LEU A 375 -6.79 5.00 9.27
C LEU A 375 -6.18 6.33 8.80
N PRO A 376 -5.03 6.81 9.32
CA PRO A 376 -4.33 7.96 8.73
C PRO A 376 -3.97 7.77 7.26
N ALA A 377 -3.51 6.59 6.85
CA ALA A 377 -3.19 6.29 5.46
C ALA A 377 -4.40 6.42 4.52
N LEU A 378 -5.61 6.03 4.98
CA LEU A 378 -6.83 6.22 4.21
C LEU A 378 -7.17 7.70 3.94
N ARG A 379 -6.66 8.62 4.76
CA ARG A 379 -6.87 10.07 4.61
C ARG A 379 -5.77 10.78 3.84
N ALA A 380 -4.67 10.09 3.56
CA ALA A 380 -3.50 10.67 2.92
C ALA A 380 -3.68 10.87 1.41
N MET A 381 -4.63 10.15 0.78
CA MET A 381 -4.90 10.26 -0.66
C MET A 381 -6.33 9.85 -0.97
N ASN A 382 -6.84 10.29 -2.11
CA ASN A 382 -8.07 9.79 -2.71
C ASN A 382 -7.75 8.74 -3.78
N ALA A 383 -8.71 7.84 -4.07
CA ALA A 383 -8.55 6.83 -5.11
C ALA A 383 -9.85 6.55 -5.85
N ASP A 384 -9.72 6.22 -7.15
CA ASP A 384 -10.79 5.77 -8.04
C ASP A 384 -10.22 4.67 -8.95
N VAL A 385 -10.46 3.40 -8.60
CA VAL A 385 -9.85 2.26 -9.26
C VAL A 385 -10.90 1.22 -9.64
N ASN A 386 -10.99 0.93 -10.93
CA ASN A 386 -11.78 -0.18 -11.43
C ASN A 386 -11.02 -1.50 -11.28
N ILE A 387 -11.67 -2.52 -10.74
CA ILE A 387 -11.10 -3.84 -10.47
C ILE A 387 -11.77 -4.87 -11.36
N ASP A 388 -10.98 -5.68 -12.07
CA ASP A 388 -11.45 -6.79 -12.92
C ASP A 388 -10.51 -8.00 -12.72
N ILE A 389 -10.96 -8.99 -11.96
CA ILE A 389 -10.18 -10.18 -11.58
C ILE A 389 -10.87 -11.42 -12.13
N ASP A 390 -10.18 -12.18 -12.97
CA ASP A 390 -10.73 -13.40 -13.58
C ASP A 390 -10.98 -14.51 -12.55
N ASN A 391 -10.09 -14.63 -11.54
CA ASN A 391 -10.17 -15.65 -10.51
C ASN A 391 -9.75 -15.09 -9.16
N LEU A 392 -10.74 -14.91 -8.26
CA LEU A 392 -10.48 -14.54 -6.86
C LEU A 392 -10.54 -15.77 -5.97
N ASP A 393 -9.40 -16.19 -5.42
CA ASP A 393 -9.30 -17.22 -4.41
C ASP A 393 -9.53 -16.61 -3.03
N LEU A 394 -10.54 -17.10 -2.33
CA LEU A 394 -10.93 -16.61 -1.01
C LEU A 394 -10.00 -17.10 0.12
N GLY A 395 -9.02 -17.97 -0.19
CA GLY A 395 -8.16 -18.60 0.80
C GLY A 395 -8.87 -19.65 1.67
N SER A 396 -10.02 -20.15 1.22
CA SER A 396 -10.83 -21.14 1.93
C SER A 396 -10.67 -22.52 1.30
N GLU A 397 -10.39 -23.54 2.11
CA GLU A 397 -10.40 -24.94 1.65
C GLU A 397 -11.81 -25.45 1.31
N ILE A 398 -12.84 -24.81 1.89
CA ILE A 398 -14.25 -25.22 1.75
C ILE A 398 -14.93 -24.53 0.57
N LEU A 399 -14.57 -23.28 0.27
CA LEU A 399 -15.23 -22.46 -0.77
C LEU A 399 -14.39 -22.40 -2.04
N LYS A 400 -15.02 -22.66 -3.18
CA LYS A 400 -14.37 -22.46 -4.48
C LYS A 400 -14.24 -20.97 -4.81
N PRO A 401 -13.26 -20.60 -5.65
CA PRO A 401 -13.02 -19.22 -6.07
C PRO A 401 -14.22 -18.54 -6.74
N LEU A 402 -14.26 -17.22 -6.67
CA LEU A 402 -15.18 -16.37 -7.45
C LEU A 402 -14.59 -16.11 -8.85
N ARG A 403 -15.40 -16.23 -9.92
CA ARG A 403 -14.95 -16.13 -11.32
C ARG A 403 -16.03 -15.57 -12.23
N PRO A 404 -15.90 -14.32 -12.76
CA PRO A 404 -14.97 -13.27 -12.37
C PRO A 404 -15.42 -12.48 -11.14
N LEU A 405 -14.55 -11.59 -10.63
CA LEU A 405 -14.90 -10.50 -9.74
C LEU A 405 -14.70 -9.17 -10.45
N ARG A 406 -15.71 -8.31 -10.45
CA ARG A 406 -15.63 -6.89 -10.82
C ARG A 406 -16.04 -6.03 -9.64
N ALA A 407 -15.39 -4.90 -9.48
CA ALA A 407 -15.73 -3.96 -8.43
C ALA A 407 -15.16 -2.57 -8.76
N HIS A 408 -15.68 -1.55 -8.10
CA HIS A 408 -15.19 -0.19 -8.18
C HIS A 408 -14.74 0.27 -6.80
N LEU A 409 -13.43 0.49 -6.64
CA LEU A 409 -12.84 1.00 -5.42
C LEU A 409 -12.81 2.53 -5.47
N LEU A 410 -13.51 3.15 -4.52
CA LEU A 410 -13.53 4.59 -4.30
C LEU A 410 -12.97 4.88 -2.91
N LEU A 411 -12.00 5.76 -2.82
CA LEU A 411 -11.49 6.32 -1.57
C LEU A 411 -11.61 7.83 -1.65
N THR A 412 -12.45 8.40 -0.81
CA THR A 412 -12.70 9.83 -0.77
C THR A 412 -12.67 10.32 0.66
N ASP A 413 -11.73 11.20 0.97
CA ASP A 413 -11.57 11.84 2.29
C ASP A 413 -11.60 10.85 3.47
N GLY A 414 -10.94 9.70 3.29
CA GLY A 414 -10.84 8.65 4.31
C GLY A 414 -12.01 7.65 4.35
N ILE A 415 -12.97 7.75 3.42
CA ILE A 415 -14.03 6.77 3.24
C ILE A 415 -13.67 5.85 2.08
N LEU A 416 -13.32 4.61 2.40
CA LEU A 416 -13.08 3.55 1.42
C LEU A 416 -14.39 2.83 1.11
N ARG A 417 -14.79 2.82 -0.15
CA ARG A 417 -15.96 2.10 -0.63
C ARG A 417 -15.59 1.19 -1.78
N ILE A 418 -15.88 -0.10 -1.66
CA ILE A 418 -15.86 -1.06 -2.76
C ILE A 418 -17.28 -1.21 -3.21
N ALA A 419 -17.63 -0.49 -4.28
CA ALA A 419 -18.96 -0.45 -4.88
C ALA A 419 -19.07 -1.42 -6.03
N ASP A 420 -20.30 -1.61 -6.52
CA ASP A 420 -20.61 -2.36 -7.74
C ASP A 420 -19.91 -3.72 -7.78
N ILE A 421 -19.85 -4.37 -6.60
CA ILE A 421 -19.29 -5.72 -6.53
C ILE A 421 -20.19 -6.64 -7.34
N GLU A 422 -19.62 -7.25 -8.36
CA GLU A 422 -20.22 -8.30 -9.18
C GLU A 422 -19.27 -9.49 -9.21
N ALA A 423 -19.65 -10.59 -8.62
CA ALA A 423 -18.87 -11.82 -8.65
C ALA A 423 -19.74 -13.01 -9.06
N LYS A 424 -19.14 -13.97 -9.74
CA LYS A 424 -19.83 -15.21 -10.14
C LYS A 424 -19.13 -16.41 -9.53
N THR A 425 -19.91 -17.39 -9.14
CA THR A 425 -19.42 -18.69 -8.68
C THR A 425 -20.52 -19.73 -8.84
N ALA A 426 -20.15 -20.96 -9.17
CA ALA A 426 -21.07 -22.11 -9.19
C ALA A 426 -22.43 -21.82 -9.87
N GLN A 427 -22.40 -21.19 -11.05
CA GLN A 427 -23.55 -20.75 -11.85
C GLN A 427 -24.41 -19.63 -11.25
N GLY A 428 -24.11 -19.18 -10.03
CA GLY A 428 -24.76 -18.07 -9.37
C GLY A 428 -23.94 -16.78 -9.40
N GLU A 429 -24.52 -15.74 -8.84
CA GLU A 429 -23.90 -14.41 -8.74
C GLU A 429 -23.99 -13.84 -7.32
N LEU A 430 -23.04 -13.00 -7.00
CA LEU A 430 -22.96 -12.20 -5.77
C LEU A 430 -22.79 -10.75 -6.17
N VAL A 431 -23.64 -9.85 -5.63
CA VAL A 431 -23.60 -8.41 -5.89
C VAL A 431 -23.68 -7.63 -4.60
N GLY A 432 -23.10 -6.43 -4.56
CA GLY A 432 -23.26 -5.57 -3.40
C GLY A 432 -22.16 -4.54 -3.24
N MET A 433 -21.95 -4.12 -1.98
CA MET A 433 -20.92 -3.15 -1.61
C MET A 433 -20.36 -3.40 -0.21
N VAL A 434 -19.14 -2.92 0.00
CA VAL A 434 -18.48 -2.83 1.31
C VAL A 434 -17.97 -1.41 1.49
N GLN A 435 -18.14 -0.84 2.68
CA GLN A 435 -17.63 0.50 3.00
C GLN A 435 -16.93 0.49 4.34
N LEU A 436 -15.82 1.24 4.42
CA LEU A 436 -15.07 1.52 5.65
C LEU A 436 -14.88 3.04 5.76
N ASP A 437 -15.55 3.68 6.70
CA ASP A 437 -15.38 5.09 7.02
C ASP A 437 -14.29 5.24 8.09
N GLY A 438 -13.10 5.67 7.66
CA GLY A 438 -11.92 5.89 8.49
C GLY A 438 -11.70 7.35 8.91
N GLN A 439 -12.70 8.22 8.84
CA GLN A 439 -12.58 9.64 9.19
C GLN A 439 -12.38 9.85 10.71
N LYS A 440 -12.86 8.91 11.53
CA LYS A 440 -12.74 8.94 12.99
C LYS A 440 -11.74 7.89 13.49
N GLU A 441 -11.40 7.94 14.76
CA GLU A 441 -10.52 6.94 15.40
C GLU A 441 -11.09 5.51 15.39
N LEU A 442 -12.43 5.40 15.50
CA LEU A 442 -13.14 4.14 15.30
C LEU A 442 -13.74 4.15 13.90
N ALA A 443 -13.27 3.29 13.04
CA ALA A 443 -13.81 3.14 11.70
C ALA A 443 -15.23 2.56 11.76
N LEU A 444 -16.12 3.06 10.91
CA LEU A 444 -17.45 2.50 10.69
C LEU A 444 -17.41 1.61 9.46
N TRP A 445 -17.84 0.36 9.62
CA TRP A 445 -17.88 -0.63 8.56
C TRP A 445 -19.32 -0.99 8.20
N GLU A 446 -19.61 -1.05 6.90
CA GLU A 446 -20.90 -1.44 6.37
C GLU A 446 -20.74 -2.47 5.26
N LEU A 447 -21.65 -3.46 5.23
CA LEU A 447 -21.74 -4.49 4.21
C LEU A 447 -23.18 -4.60 3.73
N ASP A 448 -23.41 -4.55 2.43
CA ASP A 448 -24.66 -4.94 1.79
C ASP A 448 -24.33 -5.88 0.62
N LEU A 449 -24.59 -7.18 0.80
CA LEU A 449 -24.35 -8.22 -0.19
C LEU A 449 -25.64 -8.98 -0.45
N LYS A 450 -25.83 -9.38 -1.70
CA LYS A 450 -26.91 -10.27 -2.15
C LYS A 450 -26.32 -11.35 -3.06
N TRP A 451 -26.81 -12.55 -2.91
CA TRP A 451 -26.40 -13.66 -3.75
C TRP A 451 -27.61 -14.46 -4.20
N LYS A 452 -27.53 -15.04 -5.39
CA LYS A 452 -28.60 -15.86 -5.97
C LYS A 452 -28.07 -16.95 -6.90
N ASN A 453 -28.85 -18.00 -7.03
CA ASN A 453 -28.63 -19.12 -7.96
C ASN A 453 -27.26 -19.83 -7.78
N ILE A 454 -26.64 -19.76 -6.60
CA ILE A 454 -25.35 -20.43 -6.34
C ILE A 454 -25.65 -21.92 -6.11
N LYS A 455 -25.07 -22.80 -6.91
CA LYS A 455 -25.17 -24.26 -6.73
C LYS A 455 -24.23 -24.70 -5.62
N LEU A 456 -24.77 -25.13 -4.46
CA LEU A 456 -23.98 -25.50 -3.28
C LEU A 456 -22.99 -26.61 -3.57
N GLU A 457 -23.38 -27.65 -4.28
CA GLU A 457 -22.54 -28.80 -4.65
C GLU A 457 -21.36 -28.43 -5.56
N GLN A 458 -21.47 -27.27 -6.25
CA GLN A 458 -20.39 -26.76 -7.08
C GLN A 458 -19.54 -25.71 -6.37
N TRP A 459 -20.09 -25.00 -5.39
CA TRP A 459 -19.41 -23.95 -4.64
C TRP A 459 -18.63 -24.50 -3.45
N LEU A 460 -19.23 -25.49 -2.75
CA LEU A 460 -18.61 -26.14 -1.62
C LEU A 460 -17.60 -27.21 -2.10
N ASN A 461 -16.37 -27.11 -1.61
CA ASN A 461 -15.31 -28.08 -1.91
C ASN A 461 -15.38 -29.27 -0.94
N LEU A 462 -16.57 -29.85 -0.76
CA LEU A 462 -16.77 -31.02 0.09
C LEU A 462 -16.61 -32.27 -0.79
N THR A 463 -15.35 -32.70 -0.97
CA THR A 463 -15.01 -33.86 -1.80
C THR A 463 -15.51 -35.17 -1.19
N ARG A 464 -16.38 -35.87 -1.89
CA ARG A 464 -16.62 -37.33 -1.71
C ARG A 464 -16.04 -38.08 -2.92
N SER A 465 -15.82 -39.39 -2.78
CA SER A 465 -15.38 -40.22 -3.90
C SER A 465 -16.32 -40.06 -5.10
N GLU A 466 -15.79 -40.10 -6.32
CA GLU A 466 -16.52 -39.77 -7.59
C GLU A 466 -17.87 -40.47 -7.76
N ASN A 467 -18.13 -41.58 -7.06
CA ASN A 467 -19.38 -42.36 -7.11
C ASN A 467 -20.29 -42.13 -5.90
N GLN A 468 -20.04 -41.17 -5.03
CA GLN A 468 -20.86 -40.93 -3.84
C GLN A 468 -21.69 -39.64 -4.02
N THR A 469 -22.93 -39.67 -3.50
CA THR A 469 -23.80 -38.51 -3.47
C THR A 469 -23.19 -37.34 -2.70
N PRO A 470 -23.30 -36.09 -3.19
CA PRO A 470 -22.84 -34.92 -2.44
C PRO A 470 -23.54 -34.84 -1.06
N TYR A 471 -22.85 -34.27 -0.06
CA TYR A 471 -23.45 -34.08 1.26
C TYR A 471 -24.66 -33.15 1.22
N VAL A 472 -24.62 -32.12 0.38
CA VAL A 472 -25.72 -31.19 0.18
C VAL A 472 -25.67 -30.64 -1.25
N THR A 473 -26.87 -30.47 -1.85
CA THR A 473 -27.04 -29.78 -3.15
C THR A 473 -28.10 -28.70 -3.00
N GLY A 474 -28.24 -27.85 -4.01
CA GLY A 474 -29.36 -26.92 -4.13
C GLY A 474 -28.93 -25.50 -4.51
N GLU A 475 -29.93 -24.70 -4.81
CA GLU A 475 -29.77 -23.30 -5.19
C GLU A 475 -29.74 -22.41 -3.93
N PHE A 476 -28.56 -21.87 -3.63
CA PHE A 476 -28.34 -21.00 -2.50
C PHE A 476 -28.56 -19.55 -2.88
N LYS A 477 -29.43 -18.86 -2.16
CA LYS A 477 -29.73 -17.43 -2.33
C LYS A 477 -29.82 -16.73 -0.98
N GLY A 478 -29.60 -15.42 -0.95
CA GLY A 478 -29.70 -14.68 0.29
C GLY A 478 -29.22 -13.24 0.19
N ALA A 479 -29.17 -12.60 1.37
CA ALA A 479 -28.66 -11.25 1.55
C ALA A 479 -28.06 -11.10 2.94
N ALA A 480 -27.05 -10.24 3.04
CA ALA A 480 -26.44 -9.82 4.31
C ALA A 480 -26.38 -8.29 4.36
N GLN A 481 -26.91 -7.71 5.41
CA GLN A 481 -26.80 -6.28 5.70
C GLN A 481 -26.24 -6.15 7.12
N LEU A 482 -24.97 -5.73 7.20
CA LEU A 482 -24.22 -5.73 8.43
C LEU A 482 -23.52 -4.40 8.60
N LYS A 483 -23.41 -3.95 9.86
CA LYS A 483 -22.65 -2.76 10.26
C LYS A 483 -21.84 -3.10 11.50
N GLY A 484 -20.68 -2.48 11.62
CA GLY A 484 -19.82 -2.63 12.77
C GLY A 484 -18.92 -1.42 12.93
N GLN A 485 -18.22 -1.33 14.03
CA GLN A 485 -17.26 -0.28 14.30
C GLN A 485 -16.05 -0.83 15.05
N GLY A 486 -14.87 -0.31 14.77
CA GLY A 486 -13.65 -0.76 15.43
C GLY A 486 -12.40 -0.28 14.72
N ARG A 487 -11.24 -0.57 15.32
CA ARG A 487 -9.91 -0.28 14.76
C ARG A 487 -9.28 -1.48 14.08
N SER A 488 -9.89 -2.67 14.22
CA SER A 488 -9.43 -3.92 13.62
C SER A 488 -10.62 -4.74 13.13
N THR A 489 -10.34 -5.77 12.32
CA THR A 489 -11.38 -6.72 11.88
C THR A 489 -12.07 -7.39 13.08
N ALA A 490 -11.31 -7.81 14.08
CA ALA A 490 -11.88 -8.42 15.28
C ALA A 490 -12.80 -7.45 16.06
N GLU A 491 -12.40 -6.17 16.20
CA GLU A 491 -13.22 -5.16 16.87
C GLU A 491 -14.51 -4.85 16.08
N ILE A 492 -14.42 -4.74 14.74
CA ILE A 492 -15.60 -4.56 13.87
C ILE A 492 -16.58 -5.72 14.04
N LEU A 493 -16.09 -6.96 14.00
CA LEU A 493 -16.92 -8.14 14.17
C LEU A 493 -17.49 -8.26 15.59
N ALA A 494 -16.73 -7.82 16.62
CA ALA A 494 -17.19 -7.77 18.01
C ALA A 494 -18.33 -6.75 18.25
N SER A 495 -18.48 -5.77 17.36
CA SER A 495 -19.53 -4.75 17.42
C SER A 495 -20.65 -4.97 16.39
N LEU A 496 -20.64 -6.09 15.67
CA LEU A 496 -21.49 -6.37 14.52
C LEU A 496 -22.97 -6.26 14.85
N LYS A 497 -23.73 -5.56 14.00
CA LYS A 497 -25.17 -5.42 14.03
C LYS A 497 -25.75 -5.62 12.65
N GLY A 498 -26.94 -6.23 12.56
CA GLY A 498 -27.64 -6.39 11.30
C GLY A 498 -28.22 -7.76 11.12
N GLN A 499 -28.38 -8.18 9.86
CA GLN A 499 -29.12 -9.39 9.51
C GLN A 499 -28.48 -10.12 8.33
N ILE A 500 -28.47 -11.45 8.42
CA ILE A 500 -28.11 -12.36 7.33
C ILE A 500 -29.31 -13.26 7.09
N ARG A 501 -29.83 -13.25 5.87
CA ARG A 501 -30.89 -14.16 5.44
C ARG A 501 -30.41 -15.01 4.30
N THR A 502 -30.65 -16.30 4.40
CA THR A 502 -30.28 -17.23 3.35
C THR A 502 -31.29 -18.36 3.23
N GLU A 503 -31.43 -18.88 2.02
CA GLU A 503 -32.38 -19.92 1.68
C GLU A 503 -31.72 -20.87 0.67
N VAL A 504 -32.06 -22.18 0.78
CA VAL A 504 -31.73 -23.20 -0.21
C VAL A 504 -32.99 -23.74 -0.83
N GLU A 505 -33.09 -23.66 -2.16
CA GLU A 505 -34.19 -24.19 -2.94
C GLU A 505 -33.72 -25.36 -3.80
N ASN A 506 -34.68 -26.26 -4.16
CA ASN A 506 -34.42 -27.41 -5.04
C ASN A 506 -33.23 -28.25 -4.61
N GLY A 507 -33.05 -28.40 -3.30
CA GLY A 507 -31.88 -29.02 -2.71
C GLY A 507 -32.11 -30.48 -2.35
N THR A 508 -30.98 -31.16 -2.13
CA THR A 508 -30.96 -32.50 -1.53
C THR A 508 -29.89 -32.56 -0.46
N MET A 509 -30.07 -33.46 0.48
CA MET A 509 -29.11 -33.76 1.54
C MET A 509 -28.86 -35.25 1.63
N SER A 510 -27.64 -35.65 1.90
CA SER A 510 -27.29 -37.04 2.21
C SER A 510 -27.95 -37.47 3.51
N HIS A 511 -28.61 -38.63 3.49
CA HIS A 511 -29.23 -39.20 4.68
C HIS A 511 -28.24 -39.41 5.82
N LEU A 512 -27.01 -39.77 5.46
CA LEU A 512 -25.91 -39.93 6.46
C LEU A 512 -25.66 -38.64 7.28
N VAL A 513 -25.82 -37.46 6.71
CA VAL A 513 -25.66 -36.18 7.44
C VAL A 513 -26.74 -36.03 8.52
N ILE A 514 -27.97 -36.42 8.20
CA ILE A 514 -29.11 -36.35 9.12
C ILE A 514 -28.95 -37.37 10.24
N GLU A 515 -28.60 -38.59 9.89
CA GLU A 515 -28.37 -39.69 10.86
C GLU A 515 -27.20 -39.35 11.79
N ALA A 516 -26.12 -38.81 11.24
CA ALA A 516 -24.98 -38.38 12.07
C ALA A 516 -25.38 -37.24 13.02
N ALA A 517 -26.27 -36.33 12.61
CA ALA A 517 -26.80 -35.24 13.45
C ALA A 517 -27.88 -35.75 14.43
N GLY A 518 -28.73 -36.73 14.02
CA GLY A 518 -29.79 -37.32 14.84
C GLY A 518 -29.37 -38.48 15.70
N LEU A 519 -28.20 -39.08 15.42
CA LEU A 519 -27.64 -40.25 16.09
C LEU A 519 -28.61 -41.44 16.13
N ASP A 520 -29.34 -41.69 15.04
CA ASP A 520 -30.02 -42.96 14.87
C ASP A 520 -29.02 -44.06 14.49
N ALA A 521 -28.60 -44.81 15.50
CA ALA A 521 -27.56 -45.85 15.33
C ALA A 521 -28.04 -47.01 14.45
N ALA A 522 -29.34 -47.30 14.42
CA ALA A 522 -29.88 -48.38 13.60
C ALA A 522 -30.00 -47.99 12.13
N GLU A 523 -30.47 -46.77 11.90
CA GLU A 523 -30.61 -46.21 10.56
C GLU A 523 -29.24 -45.86 9.93
N ALA A 524 -28.30 -45.31 10.71
CA ALA A 524 -26.92 -45.10 10.29
C ALA A 524 -26.21 -46.40 9.91
N LEU A 525 -26.39 -47.50 10.65
CA LEU A 525 -25.94 -48.83 10.27
C LEU A 525 -26.65 -49.33 9.00
N GLY A 526 -27.97 -49.12 8.86
CA GLY A 526 -28.73 -49.43 7.69
C GLY A 526 -28.22 -48.69 6.44
N VAL A 527 -27.93 -47.39 6.55
CA VAL A 527 -27.33 -46.58 5.47
C VAL A 527 -25.95 -47.09 5.08
N TRP A 528 -25.14 -47.56 6.07
CA TRP A 528 -23.83 -48.15 5.79
C TRP A 528 -23.93 -49.44 4.97
N PHE A 529 -24.94 -50.27 5.23
CA PHE A 529 -25.12 -51.55 4.51
C PHE A 529 -25.91 -51.40 3.19
N SER A 530 -26.84 -50.49 3.11
CA SER A 530 -27.73 -50.29 1.94
C SER A 530 -27.37 -49.17 1.00
N GLY A 531 -26.34 -48.36 1.35
CA GLY A 531 -25.90 -47.19 0.64
C GLY A 531 -26.61 -45.90 1.10
N ASP A 532 -25.91 -44.76 0.97
CA ASP A 532 -26.40 -43.44 1.35
C ASP A 532 -27.52 -42.98 0.39
N LYS A 533 -28.69 -42.75 0.92
CA LYS A 533 -29.86 -42.24 0.16
C LYS A 533 -29.85 -40.72 0.15
N VAL A 534 -30.45 -40.19 -0.90
CA VAL A 534 -30.63 -38.75 -1.09
C VAL A 534 -32.00 -38.35 -0.57
N LEU A 535 -32.05 -37.39 0.35
CA LEU A 535 -33.26 -36.80 0.86
C LEU A 535 -33.51 -35.43 0.21
N ASN A 536 -34.72 -35.22 -0.30
CA ASN A 536 -35.07 -33.90 -0.81
C ASN A 536 -35.21 -32.90 0.34
N ILE A 537 -34.61 -31.74 0.20
CA ILE A 537 -34.81 -30.61 1.09
C ILE A 537 -36.10 -29.92 0.66
N SER A 538 -37.12 -30.01 1.51
CA SER A 538 -38.39 -29.31 1.29
C SER A 538 -38.23 -27.80 1.48
N CYS A 539 -37.36 -27.43 2.42
CA CYS A 539 -37.10 -26.05 2.80
C CYS A 539 -35.83 -25.97 3.65
N ALA A 540 -34.88 -25.07 3.31
CA ALA A 540 -33.79 -24.69 4.21
C ALA A 540 -33.68 -23.18 4.26
N VAL A 541 -33.82 -22.63 5.47
CA VAL A 541 -33.81 -21.18 5.73
C VAL A 541 -32.98 -20.88 6.96
N ALA A 542 -32.10 -19.89 6.87
CA ALA A 542 -31.43 -19.29 8.01
C ALA A 542 -31.65 -17.78 8.01
N ASP A 543 -32.28 -17.26 9.07
CA ASP A 543 -32.40 -15.83 9.39
C ASP A 543 -31.60 -15.57 10.66
N LEU A 544 -30.43 -14.96 10.52
CA LEU A 544 -29.50 -14.70 11.60
C LEU A 544 -29.52 -13.20 11.93
N GLU A 545 -29.65 -12.86 13.20
CA GLU A 545 -29.53 -11.49 13.70
C GLU A 545 -28.21 -11.31 14.42
N ALA A 546 -27.46 -10.27 14.03
CA ALA A 546 -26.28 -9.82 14.72
C ALA A 546 -26.62 -8.67 15.65
N THR A 547 -26.28 -8.77 16.93
CA THR A 547 -26.43 -7.72 17.92
C THR A 547 -25.18 -7.69 18.78
N GLU A 548 -24.45 -6.58 18.76
CA GLU A 548 -23.21 -6.37 19.52
C GLU A 548 -22.24 -7.55 19.39
N GLY A 549 -21.98 -7.97 18.15
CA GLY A 549 -21.06 -9.04 17.82
C GLY A 549 -21.55 -10.45 18.18
N VAL A 550 -22.80 -10.60 18.59
CA VAL A 550 -23.38 -11.92 18.83
C VAL A 550 -24.39 -12.24 17.75
N LEU A 551 -24.11 -13.27 16.96
CA LEU A 551 -25.00 -13.83 15.95
C LEU A 551 -25.98 -14.82 16.62
N ARG A 552 -27.28 -14.61 16.45
CA ARG A 552 -28.34 -15.52 16.92
C ARG A 552 -29.27 -15.85 15.78
N PRO A 553 -29.59 -17.14 15.56
CA PRO A 553 -30.63 -17.50 14.62
C PRO A 553 -32.00 -17.09 15.16
N ARG A 554 -32.76 -16.32 14.38
CA ARG A 554 -34.19 -16.11 14.57
C ARG A 554 -34.97 -17.33 14.07
N VAL A 555 -34.52 -17.85 12.94
CA VAL A 555 -34.93 -19.09 12.33
C VAL A 555 -33.71 -19.72 11.74
N PHE A 556 -33.44 -21.00 12.04
CA PHE A 556 -32.52 -21.82 11.31
C PHE A 556 -33.10 -23.23 11.23
N LEU A 557 -33.71 -23.51 10.08
CA LEU A 557 -34.43 -24.74 9.80
C LEU A 557 -33.92 -25.34 8.51
N ILE A 558 -33.64 -26.64 8.54
CA ILE A 558 -33.50 -27.47 7.35
C ILE A 558 -34.58 -28.54 7.44
N ASP A 559 -35.55 -28.44 6.53
CA ASP A 559 -36.68 -29.35 6.48
C ASP A 559 -36.55 -30.31 5.28
N THR A 560 -36.47 -31.62 5.58
CA THR A 560 -36.37 -32.69 4.57
C THR A 560 -37.63 -33.53 4.55
N GLN A 561 -37.72 -34.52 3.69
CA GLN A 561 -38.84 -35.47 3.64
C GLN A 561 -38.99 -36.22 4.96
N ASP A 562 -37.88 -36.65 5.58
CA ASP A 562 -37.86 -37.60 6.68
C ASP A 562 -37.63 -36.93 8.04
N SER A 563 -37.08 -35.69 8.10
CA SER A 563 -36.78 -35.00 9.33
C SER A 563 -36.68 -33.49 9.17
N ALA A 564 -36.78 -32.78 10.30
CA ALA A 564 -36.54 -31.35 10.43
C ALA A 564 -35.37 -31.09 11.39
N LEU A 565 -34.37 -30.34 10.92
CA LEU A 565 -33.20 -29.94 11.73
C LEU A 565 -33.36 -28.48 12.14
N TRP A 566 -33.28 -28.21 13.44
CA TRP A 566 -33.35 -26.88 14.03
C TRP A 566 -32.02 -26.53 14.65
N VAL A 567 -31.50 -25.36 14.35
CA VAL A 567 -30.29 -24.81 14.99
C VAL A 567 -30.66 -23.60 15.82
N ASN A 568 -30.35 -23.65 17.10
CA ASN A 568 -30.55 -22.55 18.06
C ASN A 568 -29.23 -22.25 18.79
N GLY A 569 -29.20 -21.10 19.48
CA GLY A 569 -28.01 -20.71 20.25
C GLY A 569 -27.38 -19.42 19.79
N SER A 570 -26.07 -19.31 19.93
CA SER A 570 -25.36 -18.10 19.57
C SER A 570 -23.89 -18.34 19.18
N VAL A 571 -23.36 -17.43 18.39
CA VAL A 571 -21.94 -17.34 18.03
C VAL A 571 -21.47 -15.93 18.41
N SER A 572 -20.51 -15.85 19.34
CA SER A 572 -19.92 -14.57 19.76
C SER A 572 -18.67 -14.28 18.94
N MET A 573 -18.68 -13.21 18.15
CA MET A 573 -17.52 -12.72 17.43
C MET A 573 -16.49 -12.04 18.36
N GLN A 574 -16.92 -11.54 19.51
CA GLN A 574 -16.04 -10.89 20.48
C GLN A 574 -15.14 -11.90 21.21
N THR A 575 -15.74 -12.99 21.66
CA THR A 575 -15.03 -14.05 22.41
C THR A 575 -14.64 -15.23 21.55
N GLU A 576 -15.15 -15.27 20.32
CA GLU A 576 -15.04 -16.42 19.38
C GLU A 576 -15.69 -17.70 19.92
N ALA A 577 -16.61 -17.56 20.87
CA ALA A 577 -17.28 -18.67 21.52
C ALA A 577 -18.47 -19.16 20.68
N LEU A 578 -18.60 -20.49 20.62
CA LEU A 578 -19.70 -21.21 20.03
C LEU A 578 -20.59 -21.78 21.16
N ASP A 579 -21.91 -21.54 21.06
CA ASP A 579 -22.92 -22.16 21.92
C ASP A 579 -24.15 -22.46 21.04
N LEU A 580 -24.06 -23.56 20.30
CA LEU A 580 -25.10 -23.96 19.36
C LEU A 580 -25.68 -25.30 19.76
N LYS A 581 -27.00 -25.42 19.57
CA LYS A 581 -27.78 -26.63 19.79
C LYS A 581 -28.47 -27.01 18.49
N VAL A 582 -28.14 -28.20 17.96
CA VAL A 582 -28.77 -28.77 16.78
C VAL A 582 -29.74 -29.87 17.26
N ALA A 583 -31.01 -29.71 16.96
CA ALA A 583 -32.05 -30.67 17.29
C ALA A 583 -32.63 -31.25 15.99
N VAL A 584 -32.73 -32.57 15.92
CA VAL A 584 -33.36 -33.30 14.80
C VAL A 584 -34.70 -33.81 15.30
N THR A 585 -35.76 -33.57 14.51
CA THR A 585 -37.09 -34.10 14.73
C THR A 585 -37.45 -35.02 13.57
N PRO A 586 -37.46 -36.36 13.76
CA PRO A 586 -37.87 -37.29 12.76
C PRO A 586 -39.36 -37.09 12.43
N LYS A 587 -39.75 -37.24 11.16
CA LYS A 587 -41.13 -37.24 10.68
C LYS A 587 -41.69 -38.65 10.58
N ASP A 588 -40.82 -39.62 10.35
CA ASP A 588 -41.15 -41.03 10.17
C ASP A 588 -40.87 -41.84 11.46
N PHE A 589 -41.33 -43.08 11.47
CA PHE A 589 -41.07 -44.05 12.54
C PHE A 589 -39.58 -44.38 12.59
N SER A 590 -38.94 -44.10 13.72
CA SER A 590 -37.55 -44.40 13.97
C SER A 590 -37.41 -45.37 15.13
N PRO A 591 -36.92 -46.62 14.89
CA PRO A 591 -36.90 -47.67 15.91
C PRO A 591 -35.83 -47.47 16.98
N MET A 592 -34.82 -46.63 16.75
CA MET A 592 -33.71 -46.39 17.71
C MET A 592 -33.27 -44.93 17.79
N SER A 593 -34.23 -43.99 17.66
CA SER A 593 -33.93 -42.57 17.74
C SER A 593 -33.54 -42.11 19.15
N LEU A 594 -32.36 -41.56 19.29
CA LEU A 594 -31.91 -40.93 20.55
C LEU A 594 -32.58 -39.62 20.82
N ARG A 595 -33.07 -38.86 19.79
CA ARG A 595 -33.59 -37.50 19.88
C ARG A 595 -32.78 -36.61 20.80
N THR A 596 -31.47 -36.78 20.85
CA THR A 596 -30.58 -36.08 21.75
C THR A 596 -29.92 -34.98 20.97
N PRO A 597 -30.18 -33.70 21.31
CA PRO A 597 -29.57 -32.60 20.59
C PRO A 597 -28.05 -32.64 20.63
N LEU A 598 -27.42 -32.28 19.52
CA LEU A 598 -26.00 -31.99 19.44
C LEU A 598 -25.72 -30.60 20.01
N LEU A 599 -24.72 -30.52 20.87
CA LEU A 599 -24.20 -29.27 21.37
C LEU A 599 -22.87 -29.00 20.71
N ILE A 600 -22.74 -27.83 20.06
CA ILE A 600 -21.49 -27.34 19.51
C ILE A 600 -21.06 -26.19 20.40
N SER A 601 -19.96 -26.41 21.13
CA SER A 601 -19.42 -25.47 22.13
C SER A 601 -17.94 -25.25 21.91
N GLY A 602 -17.29 -24.41 22.72
CA GLY A 602 -15.87 -24.10 22.61
C GLY A 602 -15.61 -22.85 21.82
N SER A 603 -14.48 -22.77 21.13
CA SER A 603 -14.11 -21.62 20.30
C SER A 603 -14.18 -21.93 18.81
N MET A 604 -14.24 -20.88 17.97
CA MET A 604 -14.19 -21.02 16.50
C MET A 604 -12.93 -21.77 16.03
N GLY A 605 -11.79 -21.54 16.70
CA GLY A 605 -10.52 -22.24 16.39
C GLY A 605 -10.44 -23.66 16.93
N SER A 606 -11.34 -24.07 17.84
CA SER A 606 -11.36 -25.38 18.48
C SER A 606 -12.79 -25.74 18.92
N PRO A 607 -13.67 -26.06 17.95
CA PRO A 607 -15.06 -26.43 18.24
C PRO A 607 -15.11 -27.81 18.91
N ASN A 608 -15.97 -27.95 19.91
CA ASN A 608 -16.24 -29.21 20.60
C ASN A 608 -17.70 -29.62 20.31
N VAL A 609 -17.87 -30.79 19.74
CA VAL A 609 -19.18 -31.37 19.45
C VAL A 609 -19.47 -32.46 20.47
N SER A 610 -20.60 -32.34 21.16
CA SER A 610 -21.00 -33.28 22.21
C SER A 610 -22.52 -33.47 22.23
N LEU A 611 -22.96 -34.56 22.86
CA LEU A 611 -24.37 -34.84 23.08
C LEU A 611 -24.91 -34.22 24.35
N GLN A 612 -26.14 -33.75 24.35
CA GLN A 612 -26.84 -33.28 25.56
C GLN A 612 -27.13 -34.46 26.49
N LYS A 613 -26.40 -34.57 27.59
CA LYS A 613 -26.43 -35.77 28.48
C LYS A 613 -27.79 -36.04 29.14
N GLY A 614 -28.60 -35.04 29.47
CA GLY A 614 -29.85 -35.21 30.19
C GLY A 614 -30.89 -36.09 29.49
N PRO A 615 -31.30 -35.79 28.27
CA PRO A 615 -32.25 -36.64 27.52
C PRO A 615 -31.77 -38.04 27.30
N LEU A 616 -30.47 -38.24 27.03
CA LEU A 616 -29.89 -39.55 26.86
C LEU A 616 -29.91 -40.36 28.17
N ALA A 617 -29.53 -39.72 29.29
CA ALA A 617 -29.56 -40.39 30.58
C ALA A 617 -30.95 -40.84 31.00
N SER A 618 -32.01 -40.05 30.71
CA SER A 618 -33.39 -40.43 31.01
C SER A 618 -33.84 -41.62 30.13
N LYS A 619 -33.51 -41.66 28.85
CA LYS A 619 -33.82 -42.81 28.00
C LYS A 619 -33.09 -44.08 28.43
N VAL A 620 -31.80 -43.97 28.77
CA VAL A 620 -31.01 -45.11 29.28
C VAL A 620 -31.57 -45.59 30.63
N ALA A 621 -31.93 -44.70 31.55
CA ALA A 621 -32.53 -45.08 32.81
C ALA A 621 -33.89 -45.76 32.64
N SER A 622 -34.76 -45.25 31.73
CA SER A 622 -36.02 -45.89 31.38
C SER A 622 -35.83 -47.25 30.75
N ALA A 623 -34.88 -47.37 29.84
CA ALA A 623 -34.52 -48.67 29.20
C ALA A 623 -34.02 -49.69 30.24
N ALA A 624 -33.16 -49.26 31.17
CA ALA A 624 -32.68 -50.11 32.24
C ALA A 624 -33.82 -50.59 33.19
N LEU A 625 -34.77 -49.69 33.51
CA LEU A 625 -35.93 -50.08 34.28
C LEU A 625 -36.85 -51.05 33.53
N LEU A 626 -37.10 -50.83 32.26
CA LEU A 626 -37.95 -51.67 31.43
C LEU A 626 -37.27 -53.02 31.14
N SER A 627 -35.97 -53.12 31.08
CA SER A 627 -35.22 -54.36 30.89
C SER A 627 -35.40 -55.33 32.09
N LEU A 628 -35.71 -54.81 33.28
CA LEU A 628 -36.00 -55.66 34.43
C LEU A 628 -37.34 -56.37 34.32
N ILE A 629 -38.26 -55.84 33.48
CA ILE A 629 -39.59 -56.45 33.25
C ILE A 629 -39.51 -57.37 32.04
N ASN A 630 -38.91 -56.93 30.94
CA ASN A 630 -38.71 -57.69 29.72
C ASN A 630 -37.50 -57.11 28.97
N PRO A 631 -36.48 -57.96 28.64
CA PRO A 631 -35.32 -57.49 27.89
C PRO A 631 -35.63 -56.75 26.60
N PHE A 632 -36.70 -57.15 25.87
CA PHE A 632 -37.17 -56.48 24.63
C PHE A 632 -37.85 -55.12 24.93
N ALA A 633 -38.39 -54.92 26.12
CA ALA A 633 -39.00 -53.63 26.49
C ALA A 633 -37.97 -52.52 26.71
N ALA A 634 -36.66 -52.87 26.86
CA ALA A 634 -35.57 -51.91 26.95
C ALA A 634 -35.41 -51.04 25.67
N ILE A 635 -35.95 -51.48 24.54
CA ILE A 635 -35.94 -50.74 23.26
C ILE A 635 -36.96 -49.64 23.21
N LEU A 636 -38.10 -49.79 23.97
CA LEU A 636 -39.25 -48.85 23.91
C LEU A 636 -38.90 -47.34 24.11
N PRO A 637 -38.02 -46.95 25.03
CA PRO A 637 -37.69 -45.55 25.20
C PRO A 637 -36.94 -44.94 24.00
N PHE A 638 -36.39 -45.76 23.11
CA PHE A 638 -35.68 -45.35 21.92
C PHE A 638 -36.53 -45.38 20.64
N VAL A 639 -37.75 -46.02 20.73
CA VAL A 639 -38.70 -46.03 19.61
C VAL A 639 -39.35 -44.69 19.48
N ASP A 640 -39.26 -44.14 18.28
CA ASP A 640 -39.89 -42.89 17.91
C ASP A 640 -41.01 -43.16 16.86
N THR A 641 -42.22 -42.72 17.20
CA THR A 641 -43.41 -42.91 16.33
C THR A 641 -43.55 -41.85 15.25
N GLY A 642 -42.57 -40.95 15.16
CA GLY A 642 -42.69 -39.78 14.30
C GLY A 642 -43.62 -38.68 14.87
N THR A 643 -43.78 -37.59 14.19
CA THR A 643 -44.71 -36.52 14.54
C THR A 643 -46.10 -36.86 14.00
N PRO A 644 -47.19 -36.67 14.82
CA PRO A 644 -48.55 -36.88 14.36
C PRO A 644 -48.93 -36.02 13.16
N ASP A 645 -49.83 -36.52 12.28
CA ASP A 645 -50.26 -35.84 11.03
C ASP A 645 -50.81 -34.41 11.25
N SER A 646 -51.35 -34.11 12.43
CA SER A 646 -51.81 -32.75 12.82
C SER A 646 -50.65 -31.76 12.97
N GLU A 647 -49.49 -32.19 13.51
CA GLU A 647 -48.30 -31.40 13.60
C GLU A 647 -47.50 -31.39 12.28
N GLN A 648 -47.56 -32.47 11.49
CA GLN A 648 -47.01 -32.50 10.14
C GLN A 648 -47.70 -31.50 9.21
N ASN A 649 -49.02 -31.28 9.34
CA ASN A 649 -49.72 -30.26 8.60
C ASN A 649 -49.40 -28.83 9.02
N ALA A 650 -49.01 -28.63 10.26
CA ALA A 650 -48.51 -27.34 10.74
C ALA A 650 -47.09 -27.08 10.22
N ASN A 651 -46.28 -28.12 10.00
CA ASN A 651 -44.94 -28.06 9.44
C ASN A 651 -44.93 -28.04 7.89
N LYS A 652 -46.03 -28.34 7.22
CA LYS A 652 -46.22 -28.23 5.75
C LYS A 652 -46.37 -26.77 5.27
N THR A 653 -46.40 -25.81 6.16
CA THR A 653 -46.29 -24.40 5.79
C THR A 653 -44.88 -24.17 5.22
N GLY A 654 -44.83 -23.92 3.92
CA GLY A 654 -43.58 -23.80 3.19
C GLY A 654 -42.67 -22.70 3.75
N CYS A 655 -41.40 -22.68 3.33
CA CYS A 655 -40.38 -21.69 3.72
C CYS A 655 -40.90 -20.24 3.68
N HIS A 656 -41.74 -19.91 2.73
CA HIS A 656 -42.39 -18.61 2.62
C HIS A 656 -43.28 -18.25 3.82
N ASP A 657 -44.01 -19.21 4.37
CA ASP A 657 -44.89 -18.96 5.51
C ASP A 657 -44.11 -18.88 6.84
N LEU A 658 -43.02 -19.64 6.98
CA LEU A 658 -42.11 -19.53 8.13
C LEU A 658 -41.35 -18.19 8.12
N ALA A 659 -40.89 -17.75 6.97
CA ALA A 659 -40.29 -16.43 6.78
C ALA A 659 -41.32 -15.29 6.98
N ALA A 660 -42.57 -15.49 6.56
CA ALA A 660 -43.68 -14.56 6.77
C ALA A 660 -44.08 -14.46 8.27
N ARG A 661 -44.11 -15.60 8.99
CA ARG A 661 -44.37 -15.63 10.45
C ARG A 661 -43.26 -14.98 11.24
N ALA A 662 -42.01 -15.17 10.87
CA ALA A 662 -40.88 -14.47 11.47
C ALA A 662 -40.96 -12.94 11.27
N LYS A 663 -41.44 -12.50 10.08
CA LYS A 663 -41.76 -11.08 9.83
C LYS A 663 -42.94 -10.56 10.66
N ALA A 664 -44.00 -11.36 10.80
CA ALA A 664 -45.19 -10.95 11.52
C ALA A 664 -44.97 -10.89 13.07
N GLN A 665 -44.10 -11.72 13.60
CA GLN A 665 -43.68 -11.64 15.00
C GLN A 665 -42.86 -10.38 15.29
N LYS A 666 -42.06 -9.91 14.36
CA LYS A 666 -41.32 -8.64 14.48
C LYS A 666 -42.26 -7.43 14.54
N ALA A 667 -43.30 -7.40 13.70
CA ALA A 667 -44.29 -6.32 13.68
C ALA A 667 -45.19 -6.25 14.92
N LYS A 668 -45.15 -7.27 15.79
CA LYS A 668 -45.86 -7.28 17.09
C LYS A 668 -44.94 -6.95 18.26
N SER A 669 -43.63 -6.88 18.08
CA SER A 669 -42.63 -6.56 19.11
C SER A 669 -42.04 -5.15 18.96
N GLU A 670 -42.32 -4.44 17.87
CA GLU A 670 -42.18 -2.99 17.67
C GLU A 670 -43.53 -2.29 17.95
#